data_d0c2d0b643583074e02580446ecd03ca
#
_entry.id   d0c2d0b643583074e02580446ecd03ca
#
_cell.length_a   1.000
_cell.length_b   1.000
_cell.length_c   1.000
_cell.angle_alpha   90.00
_cell.angle_beta   90.00
_cell.angle_gamma   90.00
#
_symmetry.space_group_name_H-M   'P 1'
#
loop_
_entity.id
_entity.type
_entity.pdbx_description
1 polymer ?
#
loop_
_entity_poly.entity_id
_entity_poly.type
_entity_poly.pdbx_seq_one_letter_code
_entity_poly.pdbx_strand_id
1 'polypeptide(L)'
;MSVGIGEYISLIPLLLISFGFILPLSFVIGFLFPFSSKVVWTATADHDGNNHASDSERRSRNSDSPSNSQSEIRNQKSEIQNENTRDAAIDIGAVYIIESMGSLVGGLVFSFFMVSRFHPFKIIALLNVGIFVLLTFLAFYSRSKEDKTHRILGLVSLGFAVVMMVVLFSPIPDKVDALSTKIRWNTLNPHIELVTSADSKYQHIDIGKQAEQYSIYLNGQYAAAFPNEYEYAQTAHLVMTQHPSPKQVLLIGNGLGGIISEMLLYPIESLDFVELDESLLQISGRYLSPSDKQALSDRRVTVVHQDGRYYVKNRAKKRHYDIILVNTPDPSTAFLNRFYTLEFFQEVRTILKPDGVLATSVSSAVTYIGKDVGSYTGSLYRTLHEVFTQVLVTPGQTNFYFACDEKGIITPDIETLMERYRKFQIQSGCFTEYLFYTLLQPEQVAFIEGQLSRREDLPVNTDARPVTYFLNLVLWDSLTGGYLHGLFHYLKNAGIQSFFIPILLILAGRIMYLIFRTWKGNYSYYTKQLKTNCLIALATTGFAGIALEMVLLYAFQNIYGYIYERMGVIVAVFMMGLAFGGYFANRIINKMSGRRRLPTANGNIFTPENFNAKGWHGQTRLSVPDSCWITLLMIFEGVIGCYALVLPFFIHLLSSCSIAAEVGLTCFIGVAGILTGMEFPLINKILIEHRQDIAMSAGATNSADHVGAFLGAILTGVIFIPLFGIFRTCLILAVLNIASLILIGFSLVCRKRSNVRHG
;
A
#
# COMPACT_ATOMS: atom_id res chain seq x y z
N MET A 1 -18.20 9.71 20.81
CA MET A 1 -17.05 9.29 21.64
C MET A 1 -16.42 10.55 22.17
N SER A 2 -16.41 10.75 23.49
CA SER A 2 -15.60 11.79 24.11
C SER A 2 -14.20 11.20 24.29
N VAL A 3 -13.29 11.53 23.39
CA VAL A 3 -11.86 11.22 23.56
C VAL A 3 -11.30 12.36 24.41
N GLY A 4 -10.64 12.07 25.52
CA GLY A 4 -9.97 13.05 26.35
C GLY A 4 -8.84 13.76 25.60
N ILE A 5 -8.47 14.96 26.05
CA ILE A 5 -7.37 15.72 25.43
C ILE A 5 -6.08 14.91 25.60
N GLY A 6 -5.40 14.60 24.49
CA GLY A 6 -4.20 13.79 24.50
C GLY A 6 -4.42 12.28 24.57
N GLU A 7 -5.66 11.80 24.58
CA GLU A 7 -5.98 10.39 24.49
C GLU A 7 -5.96 9.91 23.03
N TYR A 8 -5.35 8.77 22.79
CA TYR A 8 -5.35 8.11 21.50
C TYR A 8 -6.63 7.28 21.34
N ILE A 9 -7.18 7.25 20.13
CA ILE A 9 -8.32 6.37 19.80
C ILE A 9 -7.78 4.95 19.63
N SER A 10 -8.39 3.97 20.30
CA SER A 10 -8.03 2.56 20.12
C SER A 10 -8.32 2.09 18.68
N LEU A 11 -7.57 1.06 18.21
CA LEU A 11 -7.53 0.66 16.81
C LEU A 11 -8.90 0.21 16.26
N ILE A 12 -9.70 -0.54 17.04
CA ILE A 12 -11.01 -1.02 16.57
C ILE A 12 -11.99 0.13 16.29
N PRO A 13 -12.24 1.09 17.19
CA PRO A 13 -13.07 2.25 16.89
C PRO A 13 -12.55 3.06 15.69
N LEU A 14 -11.23 3.23 15.57
CA LEU A 14 -10.64 3.93 14.44
C LEU A 14 -10.95 3.24 13.11
N LEU A 15 -10.80 1.91 13.04
CA LEU A 15 -11.15 1.11 11.87
C LEU A 15 -12.65 1.17 11.57
N LEU A 16 -13.53 1.02 12.57
CA LEU A 16 -14.98 1.07 12.36
C LEU A 16 -15.47 2.43 11.83
N ILE A 17 -14.90 3.52 12.34
CA ILE A 17 -15.21 4.86 11.86
C ILE A 17 -14.71 5.01 10.40
N SER A 18 -13.48 4.61 10.12
CA SER A 18 -12.91 4.68 8.77
C SER A 18 -13.73 3.85 7.77
N PHE A 19 -14.11 2.62 8.13
CA PHE A 19 -14.99 1.81 7.30
C PHE A 19 -16.36 2.43 7.12
N GLY A 20 -16.96 3.03 8.18
CA GLY A 20 -18.25 3.68 8.11
C GLY A 20 -18.30 4.83 7.10
N PHE A 21 -17.21 5.59 6.97
CA PHE A 21 -17.08 6.67 5.98
C PHE A 21 -16.79 6.17 4.57
N ILE A 22 -15.97 5.12 4.42
CA ILE A 22 -15.53 4.61 3.11
C ILE A 22 -16.60 3.69 2.50
N LEU A 23 -17.34 2.94 3.31
CA LEU A 23 -18.29 1.90 2.89
C LEU A 23 -19.35 2.39 1.87
N PRO A 24 -20.01 3.56 2.02
CA PRO A 24 -21.00 4.02 1.05
C PRO A 24 -20.40 4.24 -0.34
N LEU A 25 -19.21 4.86 -0.40
CA LEU A 25 -18.50 5.10 -1.66
C LEU A 25 -18.04 3.77 -2.30
N SER A 26 -17.46 2.88 -1.52
CA SER A 26 -17.02 1.56 -1.98
C SER A 26 -18.19 0.71 -2.49
N PHE A 27 -19.37 0.82 -1.84
CA PHE A 27 -20.58 0.14 -2.30
C PHE A 27 -21.01 0.64 -3.69
N VAL A 28 -21.03 1.96 -3.93
CA VAL A 28 -21.37 2.54 -5.23
C VAL A 28 -20.36 2.11 -6.30
N ILE A 29 -19.07 2.19 -6.03
CA ILE A 29 -18.01 1.77 -6.95
C ILE A 29 -18.14 0.28 -7.28
N GLY A 30 -18.33 -0.57 -6.27
CA GLY A 30 -18.49 -2.01 -6.46
C GLY A 30 -19.74 -2.38 -7.28
N PHE A 31 -20.81 -1.58 -7.21
CA PHE A 31 -22.01 -1.74 -8.03
C PHE A 31 -21.80 -1.31 -9.49
N LEU A 32 -20.96 -0.31 -9.73
CA LEU A 32 -20.75 0.24 -11.08
C LEU A 32 -20.13 -0.79 -12.03
N PHE A 33 -19.23 -1.64 -11.58
CA PHE A 33 -18.55 -2.61 -12.44
C PHE A 33 -19.50 -3.64 -13.09
N PRO A 34 -20.32 -4.40 -12.33
CA PRO A 34 -21.28 -5.34 -12.94
C PRO A 34 -22.36 -4.64 -13.75
N PHE A 35 -22.75 -3.41 -13.36
CA PHE A 35 -23.68 -2.59 -14.12
C PHE A 35 -23.10 -2.17 -15.47
N SER A 36 -21.88 -1.64 -15.50
CA SER A 36 -21.18 -1.25 -16.73
C SER A 36 -20.95 -2.44 -17.66
N SER A 37 -20.55 -3.59 -17.11
CA SER A 37 -20.37 -4.83 -17.85
C SER A 37 -21.67 -5.28 -18.55
N LYS A 38 -22.81 -5.14 -17.86
CA LYS A 38 -24.12 -5.45 -18.45
C LYS A 38 -24.51 -4.45 -19.55
N VAL A 39 -24.26 -3.16 -19.34
CA VAL A 39 -24.57 -2.11 -20.32
C VAL A 39 -23.75 -2.29 -21.61
N VAL A 40 -22.44 -2.53 -21.49
CA VAL A 40 -21.56 -2.75 -22.64
C VAL A 40 -22.03 -3.97 -23.43
N TRP A 41 -22.32 -5.08 -22.75
CA TRP A 41 -22.81 -6.30 -23.42
C TRP A 41 -24.15 -6.09 -24.15
N THR A 42 -25.13 -5.39 -23.54
CA THR A 42 -26.40 -5.13 -24.19
C THR A 42 -26.24 -4.26 -25.44
N ALA A 43 -25.34 -3.27 -25.38
CA ALA A 43 -25.06 -2.39 -26.50
C ALA A 43 -24.37 -3.12 -27.68
N THR A 44 -23.46 -4.06 -27.41
CA THR A 44 -22.81 -4.88 -28.44
C THR A 44 -23.77 -5.91 -29.02
N ALA A 45 -24.60 -6.56 -28.21
CA ALA A 45 -25.62 -7.52 -28.68
C ALA A 45 -26.68 -6.88 -29.61
N ASP A 46 -27.13 -5.65 -29.30
CA ASP A 46 -28.07 -4.91 -30.15
C ASP A 46 -27.46 -4.50 -31.50
N HIS A 47 -26.16 -4.18 -31.51
CA HIS A 47 -25.45 -3.83 -32.76
C HIS A 47 -25.29 -5.04 -33.69
N ASP A 48 -24.97 -6.21 -33.13
CA ASP A 48 -24.83 -7.44 -33.93
C ASP A 48 -26.19 -8.02 -34.35
N GLY A 49 -27.22 -7.92 -33.49
CA GLY A 49 -28.58 -8.30 -33.82
C GLY A 49 -29.15 -7.53 -35.02
N ASN A 50 -28.86 -6.24 -35.16
CA ASN A 50 -29.27 -5.43 -36.33
C ASN A 50 -28.49 -5.79 -37.61
N ASN A 51 -27.22 -6.18 -37.52
CA ASN A 51 -26.44 -6.64 -38.64
C ASN A 51 -26.91 -8.00 -39.14
N HIS A 52 -27.26 -8.93 -38.24
CA HIS A 52 -27.79 -10.24 -38.61
C HIS A 52 -29.22 -10.16 -39.12
N ALA A 53 -30.08 -9.25 -38.66
CA ALA A 53 -31.42 -9.02 -39.21
C ALA A 53 -31.35 -8.51 -40.66
N SER A 54 -30.43 -7.59 -40.97
CA SER A 54 -30.22 -7.09 -42.33
C SER A 54 -29.67 -8.14 -43.30
N ASP A 55 -28.84 -9.06 -42.80
CA ASP A 55 -28.32 -10.20 -43.60
C ASP A 55 -29.33 -11.32 -43.75
N SER A 56 -30.19 -11.58 -42.77
CA SER A 56 -31.28 -12.57 -42.87
C SER A 56 -32.39 -12.10 -43.80
N GLU A 57 -32.74 -10.80 -43.81
CA GLU A 57 -33.67 -10.22 -44.79
C GLU A 57 -33.11 -10.24 -46.21
N ARG A 58 -31.80 -10.07 -46.41
CA ARG A 58 -31.16 -10.27 -47.71
C ARG A 58 -31.15 -11.73 -48.16
N ARG A 59 -31.01 -12.69 -47.25
CA ARG A 59 -31.04 -14.14 -47.56
C ARG A 59 -32.46 -14.68 -47.77
N SER A 60 -33.47 -14.19 -47.03
CA SER A 60 -34.86 -14.63 -47.20
C SER A 60 -35.48 -14.18 -48.52
N ARG A 61 -34.93 -13.15 -49.19
CA ARG A 61 -35.33 -12.76 -50.55
C ARG A 61 -34.78 -13.67 -51.66
N ASN A 62 -33.85 -14.57 -51.34
CA ASN A 62 -33.18 -15.42 -52.33
C ASN A 62 -33.37 -16.94 -52.13
N SER A 63 -34.26 -17.41 -51.25
CA SER A 63 -34.47 -18.85 -51.04
C SER A 63 -35.95 -19.22 -50.91
N ASP A 64 -36.54 -19.64 -52.02
CA ASP A 64 -37.79 -20.43 -52.07
C ASP A 64 -37.41 -21.91 -51.86
N SER A 65 -37.44 -22.44 -50.63
CA SER A 65 -37.65 -23.86 -50.35
C SER A 65 -37.86 -24.13 -48.84
N PRO A 66 -38.96 -24.86 -48.47
CA PRO A 66 -39.24 -25.17 -47.06
C PRO A 66 -38.73 -26.57 -46.72
N SER A 67 -37.59 -26.71 -46.08
CA SER A 67 -37.24 -27.90 -45.30
C SER A 67 -36.04 -27.62 -44.39
N ASN A 68 -36.25 -26.96 -43.27
CA ASN A 68 -35.26 -26.92 -42.21
C ASN A 68 -35.59 -27.96 -41.14
N SER A 69 -34.75 -28.99 -41.03
CA SER A 69 -34.89 -30.03 -40.03
C SER A 69 -34.63 -29.47 -38.61
N GLN A 70 -35.33 -29.99 -37.60
CA GLN A 70 -35.18 -29.59 -36.20
C GLN A 70 -33.71 -29.63 -35.68
N SER A 71 -32.85 -30.43 -36.33
CA SER A 71 -31.41 -30.52 -36.05
C SER A 71 -30.62 -29.27 -36.46
N GLU A 72 -30.98 -28.62 -37.61
CA GLU A 72 -30.33 -27.37 -38.06
C GLU A 72 -30.70 -26.19 -37.17
N ILE A 73 -31.95 -26.11 -36.73
CA ILE A 73 -32.41 -25.08 -35.77
C ILE A 73 -31.70 -25.24 -34.41
N ARG A 74 -31.48 -26.48 -33.99
CA ARG A 74 -30.75 -26.76 -32.73
C ARG A 74 -29.27 -26.43 -32.84
N ASN A 75 -28.64 -26.69 -33.98
CA ASN A 75 -27.25 -26.33 -34.26
C ASN A 75 -27.06 -24.81 -34.38
N GLN A 76 -27.94 -24.11 -35.09
CA GLN A 76 -27.91 -22.64 -35.14
C GLN A 76 -28.10 -21.99 -33.78
N LYS A 77 -29.04 -22.48 -32.96
CA LYS A 77 -29.20 -21.99 -31.58
C LYS A 77 -27.95 -22.21 -30.73
N SER A 78 -27.26 -23.33 -30.88
CA SER A 78 -26.01 -23.59 -30.13
C SER A 78 -24.83 -22.74 -30.64
N GLU A 79 -24.78 -22.42 -31.94
CA GLU A 79 -23.76 -21.52 -32.50
C GLU A 79 -23.98 -20.07 -32.05
N ILE A 80 -25.18 -19.55 -32.09
CA ILE A 80 -25.55 -18.22 -31.60
C ILE A 80 -25.29 -18.12 -30.07
N GLN A 81 -25.57 -19.16 -29.30
CA GLN A 81 -25.32 -19.18 -27.87
C GLN A 81 -23.83 -19.18 -27.55
N ASN A 82 -22.99 -19.86 -28.32
CA ASN A 82 -21.54 -19.87 -28.17
C ASN A 82 -20.89 -18.55 -28.61
N GLU A 83 -21.42 -17.89 -29.62
CA GLU A 83 -20.97 -16.57 -30.07
C GLU A 83 -21.30 -15.48 -29.02
N ASN A 84 -22.52 -15.46 -28.51
CA ASN A 84 -22.95 -14.53 -27.47
C ASN A 84 -22.18 -14.69 -26.15
N THR A 85 -21.80 -15.91 -25.75
CA THR A 85 -20.99 -16.12 -24.54
C THR A 85 -19.52 -15.73 -24.71
N ARG A 86 -19.00 -15.78 -25.93
CA ARG A 86 -17.66 -15.31 -26.28
C ARG A 86 -17.55 -13.81 -26.15
N ASP A 87 -18.50 -13.10 -26.72
CA ASP A 87 -18.49 -11.63 -26.74
C ASP A 87 -18.67 -11.06 -25.35
N ALA A 88 -19.49 -11.65 -24.50
CA ALA A 88 -19.69 -11.25 -23.12
C ALA A 88 -18.41 -11.30 -22.26
N ALA A 89 -17.57 -12.33 -22.43
CA ALA A 89 -16.31 -12.41 -21.66
C ALA A 89 -15.31 -11.35 -22.09
N ILE A 90 -15.29 -11.03 -23.39
CA ILE A 90 -14.43 -9.98 -23.95
C ILE A 90 -14.91 -8.60 -23.49
N ASP A 91 -16.21 -8.39 -23.44
CA ASP A 91 -16.80 -7.12 -22.98
C ASP A 91 -16.51 -6.85 -21.50
N ILE A 92 -16.63 -7.87 -20.61
CA ILE A 92 -16.24 -7.74 -19.22
C ILE A 92 -14.74 -7.45 -19.10
N GLY A 93 -13.90 -8.14 -19.87
CA GLY A 93 -12.47 -7.87 -19.91
C GLY A 93 -12.14 -6.47 -20.45
N ALA A 94 -12.92 -5.94 -21.40
CA ALA A 94 -12.77 -4.58 -21.89
C ALA A 94 -13.13 -3.54 -20.81
N VAL A 95 -14.20 -3.74 -20.05
CA VAL A 95 -14.56 -2.89 -18.91
C VAL A 95 -13.43 -2.87 -17.86
N TYR A 96 -12.86 -4.03 -17.53
CA TYR A 96 -11.74 -4.14 -16.59
C TYR A 96 -10.50 -3.37 -17.07
N ILE A 97 -10.16 -3.46 -18.37
CA ILE A 97 -9.03 -2.72 -18.96
C ILE A 97 -9.29 -1.20 -18.88
N ILE A 98 -10.49 -0.75 -19.22
CA ILE A 98 -10.85 0.68 -19.18
C ILE A 98 -10.83 1.20 -17.74
N GLU A 99 -11.32 0.42 -16.78
CA GLU A 99 -11.26 0.75 -15.34
C GLU A 99 -9.81 0.89 -14.86
N SER A 100 -8.94 -0.07 -15.21
CA SER A 100 -7.51 -0.02 -14.86
C SER A 100 -6.79 1.17 -15.51
N MET A 101 -7.13 1.50 -16.78
CA MET A 101 -6.61 2.68 -17.46
C MET A 101 -7.13 3.98 -16.83
N GLY A 102 -8.40 4.00 -16.41
CA GLY A 102 -8.98 5.11 -15.66
C GLY A 102 -8.28 5.35 -14.34
N SER A 103 -7.98 4.27 -13.60
CA SER A 103 -7.23 4.31 -12.34
C SER A 103 -5.79 4.79 -12.56
N LEU A 104 -5.12 4.36 -13.62
CA LEU A 104 -3.79 4.85 -14.02
C LEU A 104 -3.81 6.37 -14.25
N VAL A 105 -4.69 6.84 -15.14
CA VAL A 105 -4.77 8.28 -15.49
C VAL A 105 -5.19 9.10 -14.27
N GLY A 106 -6.22 8.62 -13.54
CA GLY A 106 -6.71 9.28 -12.33
C GLY A 106 -5.63 9.39 -11.26
N GLY A 107 -4.88 8.32 -11.02
CA GLY A 107 -3.77 8.31 -10.06
C GLY A 107 -2.65 9.29 -10.42
N LEU A 108 -2.25 9.34 -11.69
CA LEU A 108 -1.23 10.30 -12.16
C LEU A 108 -1.73 11.76 -12.04
N VAL A 109 -2.94 12.05 -12.52
CA VAL A 109 -3.52 13.40 -12.43
C VAL A 109 -3.68 13.83 -10.97
N PHE A 110 -4.16 12.94 -10.11
CA PHE A 110 -4.30 13.19 -8.69
C PHE A 110 -2.96 13.52 -8.04
N SER A 111 -1.95 12.66 -8.22
CA SER A 111 -0.64 12.77 -7.55
C SER A 111 0.18 13.97 -8.02
N PHE A 112 0.18 14.27 -9.33
CA PHE A 112 1.03 15.33 -9.87
C PHE A 112 0.35 16.70 -9.97
N PHE A 113 -0.97 16.72 -10.08
CA PHE A 113 -1.70 17.98 -10.32
C PHE A 113 -2.63 18.37 -9.19
N MET A 114 -3.44 17.44 -8.66
CA MET A 114 -4.51 17.82 -7.75
C MET A 114 -4.00 18.06 -6.33
N VAL A 115 -3.25 17.11 -5.75
CA VAL A 115 -2.81 17.15 -4.35
C VAL A 115 -1.95 18.37 -4.06
N SER A 116 -1.09 18.78 -5.00
CA SER A 116 -0.19 19.91 -4.79
C SER A 116 -0.83 21.29 -4.96
N ARG A 117 -2.05 21.38 -5.53
CA ARG A 117 -2.69 22.66 -5.90
C ARG A 117 -4.03 22.93 -5.25
N PHE A 118 -4.73 21.88 -4.82
CA PHE A 118 -6.10 21.99 -4.33
C PHE A 118 -6.26 21.26 -3.01
N HIS A 119 -6.98 21.87 -2.07
CA HIS A 119 -7.40 21.17 -0.86
C HIS A 119 -8.51 20.14 -1.17
N PRO A 120 -8.79 19.18 -0.27
CA PRO A 120 -9.67 18.03 -0.53
C PRO A 120 -11.07 18.42 -1.06
N PHE A 121 -11.70 19.47 -0.52
CA PHE A 121 -13.03 19.88 -0.93
C PHE A 121 -13.09 20.45 -2.36
N LYS A 122 -12.04 21.13 -2.82
CA LYS A 122 -11.93 21.55 -4.23
C LYS A 122 -11.75 20.35 -5.16
N ILE A 123 -10.95 19.36 -4.75
CA ILE A 123 -10.77 18.12 -5.51
C ILE A 123 -12.10 17.39 -5.64
N ILE A 124 -12.86 17.25 -4.55
CA ILE A 124 -14.20 16.63 -4.58
C ILE A 124 -15.15 17.39 -5.52
N ALA A 125 -15.18 18.72 -5.46
CA ALA A 125 -16.02 19.52 -6.34
C ALA A 125 -15.62 19.33 -7.82
N LEU A 126 -14.32 19.31 -8.14
CA LEU A 126 -13.80 19.09 -9.50
C LEU A 126 -14.17 17.70 -10.03
N LEU A 127 -14.02 16.66 -9.22
CA LEU A 127 -14.41 15.30 -9.59
C LEU A 127 -15.91 15.19 -9.84
N ASN A 128 -16.75 15.82 -9.01
CA ASN A 128 -18.19 15.84 -9.23
C ASN A 128 -18.59 16.54 -10.52
N VAL A 129 -17.94 17.67 -10.87
CA VAL A 129 -18.13 18.31 -12.17
C VAL A 129 -17.84 17.33 -13.30
N GLY A 130 -16.69 16.63 -13.25
CA GLY A 130 -16.32 15.62 -14.26
C GLY A 130 -17.36 14.51 -14.39
N ILE A 131 -17.83 13.96 -13.27
CA ILE A 131 -18.84 12.89 -13.23
C ILE A 131 -20.17 13.37 -13.83
N PHE A 132 -20.69 14.53 -13.44
CA PHE A 132 -21.96 15.01 -13.94
C PHE A 132 -21.89 15.45 -15.42
N VAL A 133 -20.76 15.98 -15.88
CA VAL A 133 -20.53 16.25 -17.30
C VAL A 133 -20.54 14.95 -18.10
N LEU A 134 -19.85 13.90 -17.62
CA LEU A 134 -19.84 12.60 -18.26
C LEU A 134 -21.23 11.96 -18.30
N LEU A 135 -21.99 12.01 -17.20
CA LEU A 135 -23.38 11.53 -17.14
C LEU A 135 -24.29 12.29 -18.11
N THR A 136 -24.13 13.59 -18.22
CA THR A 136 -24.84 14.43 -19.19
C THR A 136 -24.55 13.98 -20.62
N PHE A 137 -23.25 13.82 -20.94
CA PHE A 137 -22.82 13.34 -22.24
C PHE A 137 -23.41 11.97 -22.58
N LEU A 138 -23.33 11.00 -21.66
CA LEU A 138 -23.88 9.66 -21.84
C LEU A 138 -25.40 9.67 -22.03
N ALA A 139 -26.13 10.48 -21.25
CA ALA A 139 -27.57 10.60 -21.35
C ALA A 139 -28.04 11.16 -22.71
N PHE A 140 -27.30 12.12 -23.28
CA PHE A 140 -27.62 12.70 -24.58
C PHE A 140 -27.07 11.87 -25.77
N TYR A 141 -25.97 11.15 -25.56
CA TYR A 141 -25.37 10.31 -26.59
C TYR A 141 -26.13 8.98 -26.78
N SER A 142 -26.89 8.52 -25.79
CA SER A 142 -27.69 7.31 -25.87
C SER A 142 -28.65 7.40 -27.05
N ARG A 143 -28.57 6.40 -27.96
CA ARG A 143 -29.35 6.33 -29.24
C ARG A 143 -30.88 6.23 -29.06
N SER A 144 -31.37 6.00 -27.87
CA SER A 144 -32.79 5.97 -27.55
C SER A 144 -33.38 7.39 -27.53
N LYS A 145 -33.51 8.01 -28.71
CA LYS A 145 -33.99 9.40 -28.86
C LYS A 145 -35.44 9.62 -28.41
N GLU A 146 -36.23 8.59 -28.18
CA GLU A 146 -37.65 8.66 -27.84
C GLU A 146 -37.94 8.54 -26.35
N ASP A 147 -36.97 8.13 -25.53
CA ASP A 147 -37.18 7.96 -24.10
C ASP A 147 -37.03 9.29 -23.34
N LYS A 148 -38.20 9.84 -22.92
CA LYS A 148 -38.27 11.07 -22.10
C LYS A 148 -37.41 10.98 -20.83
N THR A 149 -37.22 9.79 -20.28
CA THR A 149 -36.45 9.51 -19.08
C THR A 149 -34.98 9.87 -19.26
N HIS A 150 -34.37 9.49 -20.38
CA HIS A 150 -32.96 9.83 -20.68
C HIS A 150 -32.75 11.33 -20.85
N ARG A 151 -33.69 12.05 -21.48
CA ARG A 151 -33.60 13.51 -21.61
C ARG A 151 -33.72 14.21 -20.25
N ILE A 152 -34.66 13.77 -19.40
CA ILE A 152 -34.82 14.31 -18.05
C ILE A 152 -33.54 14.05 -17.23
N LEU A 153 -33.00 12.84 -17.27
CA LEU A 153 -31.76 12.50 -16.56
C LEU A 153 -30.58 13.35 -17.04
N GLY A 154 -30.46 13.56 -18.37
CA GLY A 154 -29.43 14.44 -18.93
C GLY A 154 -29.58 15.89 -18.50
N LEU A 155 -30.79 16.45 -18.45
CA LEU A 155 -31.02 17.79 -17.97
C LEU A 155 -30.75 17.95 -16.47
N VAL A 156 -31.14 16.96 -15.67
CA VAL A 156 -30.85 16.93 -14.24
C VAL A 156 -29.35 16.86 -13.99
N SER A 157 -28.63 15.96 -14.69
CA SER A 157 -27.17 15.86 -14.60
C SER A 157 -26.47 17.16 -15.03
N LEU A 158 -26.95 17.80 -16.09
CA LEU A 158 -26.44 19.11 -16.53
C LEU A 158 -26.67 20.19 -15.46
N GLY A 159 -27.85 20.20 -14.83
CA GLY A 159 -28.14 21.09 -13.71
C GLY A 159 -27.18 20.91 -12.55
N PHE A 160 -26.91 19.66 -12.14
CA PHE A 160 -25.90 19.36 -11.11
C PHE A 160 -24.48 19.73 -11.53
N ALA A 161 -24.10 19.51 -12.81
CA ALA A 161 -22.81 19.93 -13.33
C ALA A 161 -22.61 21.44 -13.21
N VAL A 162 -23.63 22.23 -13.58
CA VAL A 162 -23.60 23.69 -13.46
C VAL A 162 -23.52 24.12 -11.99
N VAL A 163 -24.32 23.52 -11.11
CA VAL A 163 -24.26 23.80 -9.67
C VAL A 163 -22.86 23.50 -9.10
N MET A 164 -22.29 22.33 -9.42
CA MET A 164 -20.94 21.97 -8.95
C MET A 164 -19.86 22.86 -9.55
N MET A 165 -20.02 23.31 -10.78
CA MET A 165 -19.14 24.30 -11.41
C MET A 165 -19.19 25.64 -10.67
N VAL A 166 -20.38 26.12 -10.32
CA VAL A 166 -20.56 27.35 -9.52
C VAL A 166 -19.94 27.16 -8.13
N VAL A 167 -20.16 26.01 -7.49
CA VAL A 167 -19.54 25.69 -6.19
C VAL A 167 -18.01 25.70 -6.30
N LEU A 168 -17.45 25.08 -7.34
CA LEU A 168 -16.00 25.00 -7.54
C LEU A 168 -15.32 26.39 -7.62
N PHE A 169 -15.95 27.34 -8.33
CA PHE A 169 -15.41 28.69 -8.49
C PHE A 169 -15.87 29.67 -7.39
N SER A 170 -16.76 29.25 -6.49
CA SER A 170 -17.18 30.04 -5.34
C SER A 170 -16.22 29.87 -4.15
N PRO A 171 -16.30 30.70 -3.13
CA PRO A 171 -15.55 30.52 -1.88
C PRO A 171 -16.08 29.40 -0.98
N ILE A 172 -17.08 28.62 -1.41
CA ILE A 172 -17.72 27.58 -0.58
C ILE A 172 -16.72 26.48 -0.21
N PRO A 173 -15.95 25.87 -1.15
CA PRO A 173 -14.99 24.83 -0.80
C PRO A 173 -13.95 25.31 0.21
N ASP A 174 -13.42 26.53 0.04
CA ASP A 174 -12.43 27.11 0.96
C ASP A 174 -13.03 27.34 2.36
N LYS A 175 -14.28 27.80 2.45
CA LYS A 175 -15.00 27.99 3.72
C LYS A 175 -15.29 26.66 4.41
N VAL A 176 -15.66 25.63 3.65
CA VAL A 176 -15.93 24.29 4.19
C VAL A 176 -14.62 23.67 4.71
N ASP A 177 -13.53 23.84 4.00
CA ASP A 177 -12.21 23.38 4.42
C ASP A 177 -11.77 24.06 5.71
N ALA A 178 -11.82 25.39 5.77
CA ALA A 178 -11.50 26.16 6.97
C ALA A 178 -12.41 25.80 8.17
N LEU A 179 -13.70 25.58 7.92
CA LEU A 179 -14.65 25.16 8.97
C LEU A 179 -14.32 23.73 9.46
N SER A 180 -14.06 22.81 8.55
CA SER A 180 -13.67 21.44 8.88
C SER A 180 -12.38 21.40 9.72
N THR A 181 -11.37 22.15 9.31
CA THR A 181 -10.11 22.31 10.04
C THR A 181 -10.35 22.90 11.43
N LYS A 182 -11.15 23.96 11.54
CA LYS A 182 -11.45 24.58 12.82
C LYS A 182 -12.24 23.65 13.76
N ILE A 183 -13.21 22.90 13.26
CA ILE A 183 -13.95 21.91 14.06
C ILE A 183 -13.02 20.81 14.54
N ARG A 184 -12.21 20.23 13.64
CA ARG A 184 -11.20 19.22 13.98
C ARG A 184 -10.26 19.72 15.07
N TRP A 185 -9.69 20.92 14.85
CA TRP A 185 -8.76 21.54 15.81
C TRP A 185 -9.38 21.76 17.19
N ASN A 186 -10.53 22.39 17.24
CA ASN A 186 -11.23 22.66 18.50
C ASN A 186 -11.66 21.38 19.24
N THR A 187 -11.87 20.30 18.52
CA THR A 187 -12.20 18.99 19.12
C THR A 187 -10.97 18.33 19.72
N LEU A 188 -9.82 18.41 19.05
CA LEU A 188 -8.57 17.80 19.50
C LEU A 188 -7.81 18.68 20.48
N ASN A 189 -7.83 20.00 20.29
CA ASN A 189 -7.04 20.97 21.04
C ASN A 189 -7.92 22.15 21.52
N PRO A 190 -8.91 21.92 22.40
CA PRO A 190 -9.92 22.92 22.76
C PRO A 190 -9.37 24.17 23.47
N HIS A 191 -8.16 24.09 24.02
CA HIS A 191 -7.51 25.19 24.79
C HIS A 191 -6.35 25.86 24.03
N ILE A 192 -6.12 25.46 22.78
CA ILE A 192 -5.04 25.99 21.95
C ILE A 192 -5.67 26.70 20.73
N GLU A 193 -5.31 27.97 20.52
CA GLU A 193 -5.77 28.73 19.37
C GLU A 193 -5.09 28.26 18.09
N LEU A 194 -5.84 27.94 17.04
CA LEU A 194 -5.27 27.63 15.72
C LEU A 194 -4.79 28.90 15.04
N VAL A 195 -3.48 29.01 14.81
CA VAL A 195 -2.85 30.17 14.18
C VAL A 195 -2.70 29.98 12.67
N THR A 196 -2.25 28.78 12.27
CA THR A 196 -2.02 28.44 10.85
C THR A 196 -2.29 26.96 10.62
N SER A 197 -2.90 26.68 9.50
CA SER A 197 -3.10 25.31 8.99
C SER A 197 -2.77 25.30 7.50
N ALA A 198 -1.91 24.39 7.07
CA ALA A 198 -1.49 24.26 5.68
C ALA A 198 -1.08 22.82 5.35
N ASP A 199 -1.27 22.45 4.10
CA ASP A 199 -0.79 21.19 3.56
C ASP A 199 0.54 21.40 2.86
N SER A 200 1.53 20.58 3.20
CA SER A 200 2.72 20.41 2.37
C SER A 200 2.55 19.18 1.48
N LYS A 201 3.51 18.94 0.61
CA LYS A 201 3.53 17.70 -0.17
C LYS A 201 3.82 16.44 0.67
N TYR A 202 4.19 16.59 1.94
CA TYR A 202 4.55 15.49 2.84
C TYR A 202 3.55 15.28 3.96
N GLN A 203 2.94 16.35 4.46
CA GLN A 203 2.15 16.30 5.68
C GLN A 203 1.24 17.52 5.82
N HIS A 204 0.23 17.37 6.64
CA HIS A 204 -0.60 18.47 7.10
C HIS A 204 0.05 19.12 8.31
N ILE A 205 0.22 20.44 8.28
CA ILE A 205 0.92 21.24 9.30
C ILE A 205 -0.09 22.16 9.94
N ASP A 206 -0.36 21.95 11.23
CA ASP A 206 -1.13 22.86 12.06
C ASP A 206 -0.21 23.54 13.08
N ILE A 207 -0.33 24.85 13.25
CA ILE A 207 0.35 25.61 14.29
C ILE A 207 -0.70 26.20 15.23
N GLY A 208 -0.63 25.79 16.48
CA GLY A 208 -1.45 26.32 17.56
C GLY A 208 -0.67 27.28 18.45
N LYS A 209 -1.38 28.20 19.12
CA LYS A 209 -0.81 29.11 20.13
C LYS A 209 -1.54 28.95 21.46
N GLN A 210 -0.77 28.82 22.52
CA GLN A 210 -1.27 28.89 23.90
C GLN A 210 -0.36 29.82 24.72
N ALA A 211 -0.91 30.91 25.22
CA ALA A 211 -0.13 32.01 25.79
C ALA A 211 0.96 32.48 24.80
N GLU A 212 2.23 32.44 25.20
CA GLU A 212 3.34 32.84 24.32
C GLU A 212 4.02 31.66 23.61
N GLN A 213 3.51 30.43 23.78
CA GLN A 213 4.06 29.23 23.16
C GLN A 213 3.31 28.83 21.92
N TYR A 214 4.02 28.52 20.86
CA TYR A 214 3.52 27.90 19.63
C TYR A 214 3.78 26.41 19.67
N SER A 215 2.83 25.63 19.18
CA SER A 215 2.94 24.18 19.07
C SER A 215 2.69 23.75 17.63
N ILE A 216 3.57 22.92 17.10
CA ILE A 216 3.44 22.34 15.77
C ILE A 216 2.79 20.95 15.89
N TYR A 217 1.80 20.71 15.08
CA TYR A 217 1.16 19.41 14.92
C TYR A 217 1.32 18.97 13.46
N LEU A 218 1.85 17.77 13.28
CA LEU A 218 2.05 17.16 11.97
C LEU A 218 1.08 16.00 11.81
N ASN A 219 0.21 16.08 10.81
CA ASN A 219 -0.90 15.12 10.63
C ASN A 219 -1.76 14.92 11.90
N GLY A 220 -1.94 15.98 12.68
CA GLY A 220 -2.69 15.98 13.94
C GLY A 220 -1.93 15.46 15.16
N GLN A 221 -0.68 15.04 15.02
CA GLN A 221 0.20 14.64 16.14
C GLN A 221 1.11 15.79 16.55
N TYR A 222 1.25 16.00 17.86
CA TYR A 222 2.22 16.96 18.41
C TYR A 222 3.64 16.59 17.97
N ALA A 223 4.35 17.57 17.43
CA ALA A 223 5.70 17.38 16.92
C ALA A 223 6.75 18.22 17.68
N ALA A 224 6.43 19.47 17.94
CA ALA A 224 7.35 20.40 18.62
C ALA A 224 6.58 21.58 19.24
N ALA A 225 7.15 22.19 20.25
CA ALA A 225 6.73 23.52 20.73
C ALA A 225 7.90 24.49 20.74
N PHE A 226 7.61 25.79 20.61
CA PHE A 226 8.60 26.84 20.68
C PHE A 226 7.98 28.16 21.16
N PRO A 227 8.68 28.94 22.02
CA PRO A 227 9.95 28.55 22.62
C PRO A 227 9.76 27.35 23.57
N ASN A 228 10.69 26.40 23.56
CA ASN A 228 10.78 25.29 24.49
C ASN A 228 12.26 25.00 24.80
N GLU A 229 12.98 26.08 25.11
CA GLU A 229 14.42 26.04 25.28
C GLU A 229 14.85 25.07 26.39
N TYR A 230 14.03 24.92 27.45
CA TYR A 230 14.33 24.02 28.55
C TYR A 230 14.45 22.55 28.16
N GLU A 231 13.51 22.03 27.39
CA GLU A 231 13.51 20.63 26.95
C GLU A 231 14.60 20.38 25.90
N TYR A 232 14.74 21.28 24.93
CA TYR A 232 15.73 21.13 23.88
C TYR A 232 17.16 21.37 24.36
N ALA A 233 17.38 22.23 25.38
CA ALA A 233 18.68 22.38 26.01
C ALA A 233 19.13 21.07 26.68
N GLN A 234 18.22 20.38 27.39
CA GLN A 234 18.56 19.07 27.97
C GLN A 234 19.00 18.07 26.92
N THR A 235 18.26 17.97 25.82
CA THR A 235 18.60 17.09 24.70
C THR A 235 19.95 17.49 24.07
N ALA A 236 20.14 18.77 23.75
CA ALA A 236 21.34 19.24 23.10
C ALA A 236 22.58 18.99 23.97
N HIS A 237 22.55 19.36 25.25
CA HIS A 237 23.70 19.19 26.13
C HIS A 237 23.98 17.73 26.46
N LEU A 238 22.96 16.90 26.65
CA LEU A 238 23.12 15.47 26.84
C LEU A 238 23.81 14.81 25.64
N VAL A 239 23.42 15.19 24.42
CA VAL A 239 23.99 14.66 23.17
C VAL A 239 25.42 15.18 22.95
N MET A 240 25.60 16.48 23.05
CA MET A 240 26.88 17.12 22.75
C MET A 240 28.00 16.73 23.71
N THR A 241 27.70 16.53 25.02
CA THR A 241 28.69 16.12 26.02
C THR A 241 29.07 14.65 25.95
N GLN A 242 28.34 13.80 25.22
CA GLN A 242 28.78 12.43 24.99
C GLN A 242 30.07 12.37 24.16
N HIS A 243 30.39 13.37 23.35
CA HIS A 243 31.67 13.45 22.66
C HIS A 243 32.63 14.46 23.33
N PRO A 244 33.92 14.12 23.59
CA PRO A 244 34.84 14.98 24.31
C PRO A 244 35.27 16.27 23.58
N SER A 245 35.06 16.34 22.24
CA SER A 245 35.43 17.47 21.38
C SER A 245 34.66 17.50 20.08
N PRO A 246 33.32 17.72 20.11
CA PRO A 246 32.50 17.70 18.90
C PRO A 246 32.82 18.91 18.00
N LYS A 247 33.05 18.65 16.69
CA LYS A 247 33.33 19.69 15.69
C LYS A 247 32.36 19.62 14.52
N GLN A 248 32.05 18.44 14.04
CA GLN A 248 31.17 18.22 12.87
C GLN A 248 29.94 17.46 13.34
N VAL A 249 28.78 18.10 13.23
CA VAL A 249 27.51 17.59 13.72
C VAL A 249 26.54 17.39 12.56
N LEU A 250 25.83 16.29 12.56
CA LEU A 250 24.69 16.03 11.67
C LEU A 250 23.43 15.90 12.51
N LEU A 251 22.42 16.71 12.18
CA LEU A 251 21.08 16.64 12.76
C LEU A 251 20.10 16.19 11.67
N ILE A 252 19.41 15.07 11.89
CA ILE A 252 18.39 14.55 10.99
C ILE A 252 17.02 14.64 11.66
N GLY A 253 16.07 15.32 11.03
CA GLY A 253 14.70 15.49 11.54
C GLY A 253 14.54 16.76 12.38
N ASN A 254 13.66 16.74 13.38
CA ASN A 254 13.24 17.93 14.11
C ASN A 254 14.41 18.77 14.67
N GLY A 255 14.68 19.88 14.03
CA GLY A 255 15.71 20.87 14.43
C GLY A 255 15.13 22.19 14.95
N LEU A 256 13.81 22.26 15.17
CA LEU A 256 13.12 23.46 15.63
C LEU A 256 13.06 23.50 17.18
N GLY A 257 12.72 24.66 17.71
CA GLY A 257 12.44 24.84 19.15
C GLY A 257 13.64 25.14 20.05
N GLY A 258 14.83 25.42 19.47
CA GLY A 258 16.01 25.83 20.23
C GLY A 258 17.17 24.84 20.26
N ILE A 259 16.99 23.62 19.75
CA ILE A 259 18.06 22.59 19.81
C ILE A 259 19.32 23.01 19.03
N ILE A 260 19.19 23.64 17.88
CA ILE A 260 20.31 24.13 17.07
C ILE A 260 21.01 25.28 17.82
N SER A 261 20.25 26.20 18.43
CA SER A 261 20.78 27.31 19.21
C SER A 261 21.69 26.82 20.35
N GLU A 262 21.24 25.80 21.08
CA GLU A 262 22.01 25.19 22.17
C GLU A 262 23.24 24.40 21.69
N MET A 263 23.13 23.70 20.54
CA MET A 263 24.28 23.03 19.94
C MET A 263 25.36 24.01 19.46
N LEU A 264 24.96 25.19 19.00
CA LEU A 264 25.88 26.24 18.54
C LEU A 264 26.68 26.92 19.70
N LEU A 265 26.30 26.70 20.94
CA LEU A 265 27.10 27.10 22.12
C LEU A 265 28.43 26.34 22.22
N TYR A 266 28.48 25.13 21.61
CA TYR A 266 29.72 24.36 21.52
C TYR A 266 30.63 24.90 20.41
N PRO A 267 31.96 24.67 20.50
CA PRO A 267 32.94 25.15 19.50
C PRO A 267 32.92 24.25 18.24
N ILE A 268 31.74 24.04 17.69
CA ILE A 268 31.56 23.24 16.46
C ILE A 268 32.00 24.03 15.22
N GLU A 269 32.55 23.32 14.24
CA GLU A 269 32.98 23.88 12.97
C GLU A 269 31.83 23.88 11.93
N SER A 270 30.98 22.85 11.96
CA SER A 270 29.84 22.74 11.06
C SER A 270 28.70 21.91 11.68
N LEU A 271 27.47 22.28 11.33
CA LEU A 271 26.25 21.54 11.60
C LEU A 271 25.43 21.41 10.31
N ASP A 272 25.28 20.18 9.83
CA ASP A 272 24.39 19.88 8.73
C ASP A 272 23.01 19.52 9.30
N PHE A 273 22.00 20.35 9.03
CA PHE A 273 20.62 20.12 9.43
C PHE A 273 19.81 19.61 8.24
N VAL A 274 19.38 18.35 8.31
CA VAL A 274 18.65 17.67 7.25
C VAL A 274 17.17 17.56 7.60
N GLU A 275 16.36 18.37 6.93
CA GLU A 275 14.91 18.40 7.08
C GLU A 275 14.25 18.13 5.71
N LEU A 276 13.33 17.17 5.68
CA LEU A 276 12.66 16.75 4.45
C LEU A 276 11.73 17.83 3.90
N ASP A 277 10.95 18.46 4.79
CA ASP A 277 9.85 19.34 4.44
C ASP A 277 10.25 20.83 4.52
N GLU A 278 10.64 21.38 3.39
CA GLU A 278 10.96 22.82 3.27
C GLU A 278 9.76 23.70 3.70
N SER A 279 8.52 23.27 3.41
CA SER A 279 7.32 24.02 3.77
C SER A 279 7.13 24.09 5.28
N LEU A 280 7.54 23.05 6.02
CA LEU A 280 7.53 23.08 7.47
C LEU A 280 8.40 24.20 8.02
N LEU A 281 9.63 24.34 7.52
CA LEU A 281 10.55 25.41 7.93
C LEU A 281 10.06 26.80 7.51
N GLN A 282 9.50 26.94 6.30
CA GLN A 282 8.97 28.21 5.82
C GLN A 282 7.75 28.67 6.63
N ILE A 283 6.84 27.77 6.98
CA ILE A 283 5.62 28.06 7.75
C ILE A 283 6.01 28.36 9.20
N SER A 284 6.77 27.47 9.84
CA SER A 284 7.19 27.60 11.24
C SER A 284 8.12 28.79 11.44
N GLY A 285 8.97 29.10 10.47
CA GLY A 285 9.93 30.20 10.52
C GLY A 285 9.32 31.58 10.78
N ARG A 286 8.03 31.76 10.51
CA ARG A 286 7.31 33.02 10.83
C ARG A 286 7.13 33.22 12.33
N TYR A 287 7.05 32.12 13.08
CA TYR A 287 6.70 32.08 14.51
C TYR A 287 7.89 31.73 15.41
N LEU A 288 9.04 31.33 14.83
CA LEU A 288 10.25 31.03 15.58
C LEU A 288 10.77 32.24 16.35
N SER A 289 11.42 31.98 17.47
CA SER A 289 12.11 32.99 18.28
C SER A 289 13.22 33.68 17.50
N PRO A 290 13.63 34.90 17.87
CA PRO A 290 14.76 35.55 17.24
C PRO A 290 16.06 34.73 17.34
N SER A 291 16.28 34.03 18.47
CA SER A 291 17.43 33.13 18.68
C SER A 291 17.45 31.97 17.69
N ASP A 292 16.29 31.31 17.46
CA ASP A 292 16.18 30.22 16.50
C ASP A 292 16.41 30.67 15.05
N LYS A 293 15.86 31.84 14.70
CA LYS A 293 16.09 32.43 13.36
C LYS A 293 17.57 32.75 13.13
N GLN A 294 18.23 33.28 14.15
CA GLN A 294 19.66 33.55 14.08
C GLN A 294 20.47 32.26 14.00
N ALA A 295 20.11 31.21 14.77
CA ALA A 295 20.76 29.92 14.73
C ALA A 295 20.67 29.25 13.35
N LEU A 296 19.49 29.26 12.72
CA LEU A 296 19.31 28.73 11.35
C LEU A 296 20.09 29.52 10.29
N SER A 297 20.46 30.77 10.57
CA SER A 297 21.23 31.63 9.69
C SER A 297 22.72 31.68 10.04
N ASP A 298 23.18 30.95 11.08
CA ASP A 298 24.58 30.87 11.46
C ASP A 298 25.42 30.25 10.34
N ARG A 299 26.59 30.84 10.08
CA ARG A 299 27.53 30.38 9.02
C ARG A 299 27.97 28.91 9.15
N ARG A 300 27.90 28.36 10.37
CA ARG A 300 28.24 26.97 10.68
C ARG A 300 27.10 26.01 10.30
N VAL A 301 25.87 26.49 10.14
CA VAL A 301 24.68 25.69 9.88
C VAL A 301 24.41 25.61 8.37
N THR A 302 24.27 24.40 7.88
CA THR A 302 23.85 24.12 6.50
C THR A 302 22.50 23.40 6.53
N VAL A 303 21.43 24.07 6.14
CA VAL A 303 20.11 23.44 6.02
C VAL A 303 20.02 22.71 4.69
N VAL A 304 19.63 21.42 4.76
CA VAL A 304 19.51 20.53 3.57
C VAL A 304 18.10 19.99 3.49
N HIS A 305 17.35 20.38 2.47
CA HIS A 305 16.00 19.88 2.20
C HIS A 305 16.06 18.57 1.43
N GLN A 306 16.24 17.47 2.17
CA GLN A 306 16.36 16.14 1.59
C GLN A 306 15.93 15.06 2.60
N ASP A 307 15.60 13.88 2.07
CA ASP A 307 15.41 12.70 2.91
C ASP A 307 16.69 12.37 3.70
N GLY A 308 16.55 12.20 5.02
CA GLY A 308 17.68 11.99 5.92
C GLY A 308 18.49 10.72 5.59
N ARG A 309 17.82 9.60 5.31
CA ARG A 309 18.51 8.36 4.95
C ARG A 309 19.18 8.44 3.58
N TYR A 310 18.52 9.08 2.62
CA TYR A 310 19.12 9.33 1.30
C TYR A 310 20.37 10.22 1.43
N TYR A 311 20.33 11.22 2.30
CA TYR A 311 21.48 12.08 2.60
C TYR A 311 22.65 11.28 3.16
N VAL A 312 22.43 10.46 4.19
CA VAL A 312 23.43 9.57 4.79
C VAL A 312 24.06 8.66 3.73
N LYS A 313 23.23 8.01 2.92
CA LYS A 313 23.66 7.02 1.94
C LYS A 313 24.44 7.61 0.76
N ASN A 314 24.11 8.82 0.30
CA ASN A 314 24.59 9.33 -0.98
C ASN A 314 25.46 10.59 -0.88
N ARG A 315 25.14 11.51 0.01
CA ARG A 315 25.84 12.80 0.09
C ARG A 315 26.85 12.90 1.21
N ALA A 316 26.57 12.28 2.35
CA ALA A 316 27.45 12.33 3.50
C ALA A 316 28.73 11.50 3.36
N LYS A 317 28.85 10.63 2.37
CA LYS A 317 30.02 9.73 2.17
C LYS A 317 31.39 10.42 2.12
N LYS A 318 31.43 11.72 1.87
CA LYS A 318 32.65 12.54 1.84
C LYS A 318 32.90 13.32 3.14
N ARG A 319 31.99 13.25 4.10
CA ARG A 319 32.07 13.93 5.39
C ARG A 319 32.09 12.87 6.50
N HIS A 320 32.81 13.16 7.58
CA HIS A 320 32.83 12.31 8.76
C HIS A 320 32.43 13.17 9.97
N TYR A 321 31.41 12.72 10.68
CA TYR A 321 30.80 13.45 11.79
C TYR A 321 31.31 12.94 13.14
N ASP A 322 31.48 13.86 14.08
CA ASP A 322 31.73 13.57 15.48
C ASP A 322 30.44 13.16 16.19
N ILE A 323 29.32 13.82 15.84
CA ILE A 323 28.01 13.51 16.37
C ILE A 323 26.99 13.44 15.23
N ILE A 324 26.18 12.39 15.26
CA ILE A 324 24.97 12.28 14.42
C ILE A 324 23.78 12.13 15.36
N LEU A 325 22.88 13.11 15.36
CA LEU A 325 21.61 13.04 16.08
C LEU A 325 20.48 12.73 15.08
N VAL A 326 19.85 11.56 15.27
CA VAL A 326 18.61 11.18 14.56
C VAL A 326 17.44 11.55 15.46
N ASN A 327 16.88 12.74 15.22
CA ASN A 327 15.78 13.32 15.99
C ASN A 327 14.46 13.17 15.22
N THR A 328 14.08 11.93 14.95
CA THR A 328 12.84 11.56 14.23
C THR A 328 11.81 11.00 15.21
N PRO A 329 10.50 11.09 14.91
CA PRO A 329 9.47 10.45 15.71
C PRO A 329 9.67 8.94 15.83
N ASP A 330 9.00 8.32 16.80
CA ASP A 330 8.97 6.87 17.00
C ASP A 330 8.67 6.10 15.69
N PRO A 331 9.19 4.87 15.53
CA PRO A 331 8.93 4.02 14.37
C PRO A 331 7.48 3.51 14.33
N SER A 332 6.52 4.43 14.32
CA SER A 332 5.07 4.17 14.29
C SER A 332 4.54 3.84 12.89
N THR A 333 5.35 4.08 11.85
CA THR A 333 5.04 3.76 10.45
C THR A 333 6.22 3.07 9.80
N ALA A 334 5.96 2.36 8.70
CA ALA A 334 7.03 1.75 7.90
C ALA A 334 8.07 2.79 7.42
N PHE A 335 7.61 4.02 7.13
CA PHE A 335 8.45 5.13 6.72
C PHE A 335 9.40 5.60 7.84
N LEU A 336 8.92 5.75 9.06
CA LEU A 336 9.75 6.15 10.21
C LEU A 336 10.66 5.02 10.67
N ASN A 337 10.19 3.77 10.62
CA ASN A 337 10.94 2.60 11.04
C ASN A 337 12.29 2.43 10.32
N ARG A 338 12.42 2.93 9.09
CA ARG A 338 13.67 2.85 8.33
C ARG A 338 14.85 3.64 8.91
N PHE A 339 14.61 4.55 9.85
CA PHE A 339 15.64 5.25 10.62
C PHE A 339 16.11 4.47 11.86
N TYR A 340 15.54 3.29 12.10
CA TYR A 340 15.80 2.45 13.28
C TYR A 340 16.23 1.03 12.89
N THR A 341 16.63 0.80 11.64
CA THR A 341 17.02 -0.52 11.14
C THR A 341 18.52 -0.75 11.21
N LEU A 342 18.91 -2.02 11.26
CA LEU A 342 20.30 -2.47 11.21
C LEU A 342 21.07 -1.82 10.05
N GLU A 343 20.48 -1.84 8.86
CA GLU A 343 21.09 -1.32 7.64
C GLU A 343 21.30 0.20 7.72
N PHE A 344 20.33 0.92 8.27
CA PHE A 344 20.48 2.36 8.48
C PHE A 344 21.60 2.67 9.46
N PHE A 345 21.70 1.96 10.57
CA PHE A 345 22.78 2.15 11.53
C PHE A 345 24.15 1.78 10.95
N GLN A 346 24.22 0.77 10.08
CA GLN A 346 25.42 0.46 9.31
C GLN A 346 25.79 1.61 8.35
N GLU A 347 24.79 2.19 7.65
CA GLU A 347 24.99 3.36 6.80
C GLU A 347 25.52 4.56 7.60
N VAL A 348 24.94 4.86 8.77
CA VAL A 348 25.38 5.92 9.69
C VAL A 348 26.80 5.67 10.17
N ARG A 349 27.15 4.44 10.55
CA ARG A 349 28.50 4.07 11.00
C ARG A 349 29.56 4.40 9.95
N THR A 350 29.25 4.28 8.65
CA THR A 350 30.21 4.59 7.58
C THR A 350 30.57 6.07 7.47
N ILE A 351 29.77 6.97 8.01
CA ILE A 351 29.96 8.42 7.96
C ILE A 351 30.32 9.02 9.34
N LEU A 352 30.34 8.21 10.38
CA LEU A 352 30.91 8.58 11.68
C LEU A 352 32.44 8.51 11.63
N LYS A 353 33.10 9.39 12.41
CA LYS A 353 34.52 9.23 12.75
C LYS A 353 34.71 8.01 13.65
N PRO A 354 35.95 7.50 13.82
CA PRO A 354 36.22 6.34 14.68
C PRO A 354 35.70 6.56 16.13
N ASP A 355 35.84 7.77 16.66
CA ASP A 355 35.37 8.22 17.96
C ASP A 355 33.96 8.83 17.91
N GLY A 356 33.29 8.81 16.73
CA GLY A 356 32.01 9.46 16.52
C GLY A 356 30.86 8.79 17.27
N VAL A 357 29.88 9.57 17.65
CA VAL A 357 28.70 9.16 18.44
C VAL A 357 27.43 9.29 17.62
N LEU A 358 26.69 8.20 17.51
CA LEU A 358 25.28 8.22 17.09
C LEU A 358 24.41 8.45 18.32
N ALA A 359 23.46 9.38 18.22
CA ALA A 359 22.38 9.57 19.18
C ALA A 359 21.02 9.41 18.49
N THR A 360 20.11 8.66 19.09
CA THR A 360 18.71 8.55 18.68
C THR A 360 17.83 8.32 19.90
N SER A 361 16.52 8.49 19.76
CA SER A 361 15.62 8.33 20.89
C SER A 361 14.31 7.65 20.49
N VAL A 362 13.65 7.01 21.47
CA VAL A 362 12.29 6.49 21.33
C VAL A 362 11.53 6.64 22.66
N SER A 363 10.21 6.69 22.56
CA SER A 363 9.31 6.72 23.72
C SER A 363 9.49 5.49 24.61
N SER A 364 9.43 5.68 25.92
CA SER A 364 9.65 4.65 26.92
C SER A 364 8.82 4.94 28.19
N ALA A 365 9.18 4.33 29.30
CA ALA A 365 8.58 4.55 30.62
C ALA A 365 9.64 4.81 31.66
N VAL A 366 9.36 5.74 32.58
CA VAL A 366 10.34 6.23 33.62
C VAL A 366 10.70 5.15 34.62
N THR A 367 9.71 4.43 35.17
CA THR A 367 9.88 3.60 36.34
C THR A 367 9.63 2.13 36.17
N TYR A 368 8.91 1.75 35.12
CA TYR A 368 8.53 0.36 34.86
C TYR A 368 8.61 0.01 33.38
N ILE A 369 9.52 -0.87 33.04
CA ILE A 369 9.63 -1.44 31.71
C ILE A 369 8.82 -2.73 31.64
N GLY A 370 7.55 -2.59 31.28
CA GLY A 370 6.65 -3.73 31.05
C GLY A 370 7.06 -4.60 29.85
N LYS A 371 6.28 -5.63 29.56
CA LYS A 371 6.56 -6.53 28.44
C LYS A 371 6.62 -5.79 27.09
N ASP A 372 5.69 -4.89 26.84
CA ASP A 372 5.54 -4.25 25.52
C ASP A 372 6.56 -3.13 25.33
N VAL A 373 6.69 -2.23 26.30
CA VAL A 373 7.76 -1.22 26.31
C VAL A 373 9.13 -1.89 26.16
N GLY A 374 9.41 -2.90 26.98
CA GLY A 374 10.70 -3.59 26.94
C GLY A 374 10.94 -4.43 25.69
N SER A 375 9.90 -4.89 25.00
CA SER A 375 10.07 -5.55 23.70
C SER A 375 10.41 -4.54 22.61
N TYR A 376 9.75 -3.38 22.64
CA TYR A 376 9.95 -2.29 21.70
C TYR A 376 11.33 -1.65 21.85
N THR A 377 11.65 -1.17 23.05
CA THR A 377 12.93 -0.52 23.36
C THR A 377 14.11 -1.50 23.30
N GLY A 378 13.90 -2.76 23.72
CA GLY A 378 14.92 -3.80 23.69
C GLY A 378 15.25 -4.28 22.27
N SER A 379 14.28 -4.31 21.34
CA SER A 379 14.57 -4.60 19.93
C SER A 379 15.49 -3.55 19.32
N LEU A 380 15.28 -2.26 19.62
CA LEU A 380 16.15 -1.18 19.18
C LEU A 380 17.55 -1.28 19.82
N TYR A 381 17.62 -1.52 21.15
CA TYR A 381 18.86 -1.71 21.88
C TYR A 381 19.72 -2.82 21.26
N ARG A 382 19.10 -3.98 20.99
CA ARG A 382 19.75 -5.09 20.33
C ARG A 382 20.21 -4.73 18.90
N THR A 383 19.38 -4.02 18.15
CA THR A 383 19.72 -3.62 16.78
C THR A 383 20.96 -2.71 16.75
N LEU A 384 21.09 -1.82 17.72
CA LEU A 384 22.29 -0.97 17.87
C LEU A 384 23.52 -1.78 18.25
N HIS A 385 23.39 -2.75 19.16
CA HIS A 385 24.50 -3.64 19.56
C HIS A 385 25.02 -4.56 18.45
N GLU A 386 24.18 -4.86 17.45
CA GLU A 386 24.65 -5.60 16.26
C GLU A 386 25.58 -4.75 15.36
N VAL A 387 25.56 -3.43 15.52
CA VAL A 387 26.35 -2.52 14.68
C VAL A 387 27.49 -1.88 15.46
N PHE A 388 27.29 -1.44 16.70
CA PHE A 388 28.24 -0.67 17.49
C PHE A 388 28.76 -1.47 18.67
N THR A 389 30.01 -1.24 19.02
CA THR A 389 30.68 -1.91 20.15
C THR A 389 30.17 -1.43 21.51
N GLN A 390 29.80 -0.16 21.61
CA GLN A 390 29.31 0.47 22.83
C GLN A 390 27.92 1.04 22.58
N VAL A 391 26.97 0.74 23.45
CA VAL A 391 25.63 1.32 23.43
C VAL A 391 25.25 1.70 24.87
N LEU A 392 24.90 2.96 25.07
CA LEU A 392 24.39 3.50 26.30
C LEU A 392 22.93 3.89 26.16
N VAL A 393 22.09 3.60 27.14
CA VAL A 393 20.69 3.98 27.18
C VAL A 393 20.40 4.84 28.40
N THR A 394 19.70 5.97 28.20
CA THR A 394 19.29 6.83 29.29
C THR A 394 17.90 6.46 29.82
N PRO A 395 17.63 6.70 31.11
CA PRO A 395 16.27 6.57 31.65
C PRO A 395 15.38 7.74 31.22
N GLY A 396 14.07 7.57 31.30
CA GLY A 396 13.10 8.63 31.05
C GLY A 396 11.83 8.19 30.32
N GLN A 397 10.91 9.13 30.10
CA GLN A 397 9.77 8.93 29.21
C GLN A 397 10.22 8.75 27.75
N THR A 398 11.38 9.29 27.43
CA THR A 398 12.10 9.10 26.18
C THR A 398 13.47 8.54 26.53
N ASN A 399 13.77 7.35 26.02
CA ASN A 399 15.10 6.78 26.16
C ASN A 399 15.97 7.28 25.00
N PHE A 400 17.08 7.96 25.34
CA PHE A 400 18.13 8.22 24.37
C PHE A 400 19.08 7.02 24.31
N TYR A 401 19.47 6.68 23.10
CA TYR A 401 20.47 5.67 22.81
C TYR A 401 21.68 6.36 22.21
N PHE A 402 22.83 6.17 22.85
CA PHE A 402 24.12 6.61 22.34
C PHE A 402 24.90 5.37 21.90
N ALA A 403 25.47 5.41 20.71
CA ALA A 403 26.23 4.30 20.19
C ALA A 403 27.54 4.78 19.56
N CYS A 404 28.64 4.04 19.85
CA CYS A 404 29.99 4.38 19.43
C CYS A 404 30.83 3.10 19.30
N ASP A 405 31.88 3.11 18.45
CA ASP A 405 32.80 1.98 18.35
C ASP A 405 33.98 2.07 19.34
N GLU A 406 34.42 3.27 19.67
CA GLU A 406 35.56 3.48 20.55
C GLU A 406 35.13 3.48 22.02
N LYS A 407 35.87 2.75 22.86
CA LYS A 407 35.59 2.62 24.26
C LYS A 407 35.91 3.92 25.05
N GLY A 408 35.02 4.31 25.96
CA GLY A 408 35.18 5.45 26.82
C GLY A 408 34.80 6.79 26.21
N ILE A 409 34.30 6.83 24.98
CA ILE A 409 33.76 8.04 24.37
C ILE A 409 32.40 8.37 24.99
N ILE A 410 31.43 7.45 24.83
CA ILE A 410 30.11 7.58 25.48
C ILE A 410 30.21 7.12 26.95
N THR A 411 29.53 7.85 27.84
CA THR A 411 29.59 7.56 29.29
C THR A 411 28.31 7.97 29.99
N PRO A 412 27.83 7.16 30.98
CA PRO A 412 26.80 7.58 31.92
C PRO A 412 27.35 8.33 33.12
N ASP A 413 28.70 8.46 33.25
CA ASP A 413 29.34 9.08 34.39
C ASP A 413 29.11 10.59 34.39
N ILE A 414 28.38 11.05 35.40
CA ILE A 414 27.93 12.43 35.52
C ILE A 414 29.11 13.39 35.69
N GLU A 415 30.14 13.01 36.46
CA GLU A 415 31.29 13.86 36.68
C GLU A 415 32.07 14.12 35.39
N THR A 416 32.26 13.08 34.58
CA THR A 416 32.88 13.21 33.25
C THR A 416 32.08 14.14 32.34
N LEU A 417 30.74 14.05 32.34
CA LEU A 417 29.89 14.93 31.52
C LEU A 417 29.94 16.38 32.02
N MET A 418 29.92 16.58 33.34
CA MET A 418 30.09 17.91 33.96
C MET A 418 31.44 18.52 33.62
N GLU A 419 32.53 17.72 33.67
CA GLU A 419 33.88 18.19 33.28
C GLU A 419 33.91 18.60 31.80
N ARG A 420 33.31 17.80 30.90
CA ARG A 420 33.21 18.14 29.49
C ARG A 420 32.40 19.41 29.27
N TYR A 421 31.27 19.58 29.96
CA TYR A 421 30.43 20.78 29.88
C TYR A 421 31.21 22.03 30.34
N ARG A 422 31.89 21.96 31.48
CA ARG A 422 32.70 23.06 32.01
C ARG A 422 33.87 23.42 31.09
N LYS A 423 34.52 22.42 30.51
CA LYS A 423 35.62 22.60 29.55
C LYS A 423 35.22 23.47 28.35
N PHE A 424 34.02 23.36 27.88
CA PHE A 424 33.51 24.18 26.78
C PHE A 424 33.07 25.59 27.20
N GLN A 425 33.06 25.91 28.49
CA GLN A 425 32.65 27.21 29.06
C GLN A 425 31.25 27.66 28.58
N ILE A 426 30.33 26.71 28.49
CA ILE A 426 28.98 26.94 27.97
C ILE A 426 28.18 27.78 28.95
N GLN A 427 27.47 28.77 28.39
CA GLN A 427 26.51 29.60 29.11
C GLN A 427 25.14 29.44 28.50
N SER A 428 24.41 28.42 28.91
CA SER A 428 23.02 28.25 28.54
C SER A 428 22.11 28.94 29.55
N GLY A 429 21.06 29.60 29.07
CA GLY A 429 20.04 30.19 29.91
C GLY A 429 19.11 29.18 30.57
N CYS A 430 19.04 27.96 30.00
CA CYS A 430 18.07 26.94 30.37
C CYS A 430 18.69 25.62 30.86
N PHE A 431 20.02 25.49 30.87
CA PHE A 431 20.72 24.30 31.30
C PHE A 431 21.89 24.60 32.21
N THR A 432 22.07 23.79 33.25
CA THR A 432 23.23 23.76 34.10
C THR A 432 23.78 22.34 34.22
N GLU A 433 25.08 22.18 34.50
CA GLU A 433 25.69 20.85 34.61
C GLU A 433 25.03 19.95 35.68
N TYR A 434 24.37 20.52 36.68
CA TYR A 434 23.67 19.76 37.71
C TYR A 434 22.43 19.01 37.19
N LEU A 435 21.89 19.38 36.02
CA LEU A 435 20.76 18.67 35.40
C LEU A 435 21.16 17.27 34.93
N PHE A 436 22.46 16.98 34.76
CA PHE A 436 22.89 15.60 34.46
C PHE A 436 22.51 14.61 35.58
N TYR A 437 22.46 15.04 36.84
CA TYR A 437 21.97 14.20 37.95
C TYR A 437 20.50 13.81 37.81
N THR A 438 19.71 14.65 37.17
CA THR A 438 18.29 14.36 36.88
C THR A 438 18.14 13.46 35.64
N LEU A 439 18.97 13.67 34.62
CA LEU A 439 18.88 12.96 33.34
C LEU A 439 19.51 11.56 33.40
N LEU A 440 20.51 11.35 34.23
CA LEU A 440 21.35 10.14 34.27
C LEU A 440 21.48 9.59 35.70
N GLN A 441 20.37 9.40 36.40
CA GLN A 441 20.39 8.75 37.73
C GLN A 441 21.05 7.37 37.62
N PRO A 442 22.20 7.11 38.27
CA PRO A 442 22.98 5.88 38.03
C PRO A 442 22.21 4.59 38.27
N GLU A 443 21.33 4.57 39.29
CA GLU A 443 20.50 3.42 39.61
C GLU A 443 19.47 3.13 38.49
N GLN A 444 18.89 4.17 37.88
CA GLN A 444 17.95 4.04 36.78
C GLN A 444 18.65 3.63 35.49
N VAL A 445 19.82 4.17 35.18
CA VAL A 445 20.64 3.75 34.04
C VAL A 445 20.98 2.27 34.16
N ALA A 446 21.51 1.83 35.29
CA ALA A 446 21.84 0.43 35.54
C ALA A 446 20.60 -0.48 35.49
N PHE A 447 19.46 -0.01 35.99
CA PHE A 447 18.19 -0.74 35.90
C PHE A 447 17.76 -0.98 34.46
N ILE A 448 17.73 0.09 33.63
CA ILE A 448 17.30 0.02 32.25
C ILE A 448 18.25 -0.88 31.45
N GLU A 449 19.54 -0.66 31.54
CA GLU A 449 20.54 -1.48 30.86
C GLU A 449 20.42 -2.95 31.28
N GLY A 450 20.23 -3.24 32.56
CA GLY A 450 20.00 -4.59 33.06
C GLY A 450 18.67 -5.20 32.60
N GLN A 451 17.63 -4.40 32.36
CA GLN A 451 16.36 -4.90 31.79
C GLN A 451 16.46 -5.17 30.30
N LEU A 452 17.18 -4.37 29.53
CA LEU A 452 17.30 -4.51 28.10
C LEU A 452 18.30 -5.60 27.71
N SER A 453 19.44 -5.69 28.40
CA SER A 453 20.48 -6.71 28.17
C SER A 453 19.99 -8.15 28.42
N ARG A 454 19.05 -8.36 29.36
CA ARG A 454 18.45 -9.68 29.61
C ARG A 454 17.52 -10.18 28.52
N ARG A 455 17.20 -9.37 27.51
CA ARG A 455 16.23 -9.69 26.46
C ARG A 455 16.94 -10.03 25.14
N GLU A 456 17.86 -10.96 25.18
CA GLU A 456 18.68 -11.39 24.02
C GLU A 456 17.89 -12.07 22.91
N ASP A 457 16.69 -12.58 23.19
CA ASP A 457 15.82 -13.29 22.24
C ASP A 457 14.96 -12.37 21.36
N LEU A 458 15.00 -11.06 21.60
CA LEU A 458 14.23 -10.11 20.81
C LEU A 458 14.74 -10.02 19.37
N PRO A 459 13.85 -9.87 18.39
CA PRO A 459 14.25 -9.75 17.00
C PRO A 459 14.98 -8.44 16.72
N VAL A 460 16.02 -8.51 15.88
CA VAL A 460 16.71 -7.35 15.31
C VAL A 460 15.80 -6.69 14.29
N ASN A 461 15.73 -5.37 14.32
CA ASN A 461 14.96 -4.57 13.37
C ASN A 461 15.77 -4.36 12.08
N THR A 462 15.29 -4.88 10.96
CA THR A 462 15.98 -4.79 9.67
C THR A 462 15.07 -4.20 8.59
N ASP A 463 15.68 -3.73 7.49
CA ASP A 463 14.92 -3.26 6.32
C ASP A 463 14.03 -4.37 5.73
N ALA A 464 14.47 -5.60 5.79
CA ALA A 464 13.67 -6.73 5.33
C ALA A 464 12.59 -7.15 6.33
N ARG A 465 12.75 -6.85 7.62
CA ARG A 465 11.84 -7.21 8.71
C ARG A 465 11.71 -6.06 9.72
N PRO A 466 10.80 -5.10 9.50
CA PRO A 466 10.63 -3.88 10.31
C PRO A 466 9.83 -4.17 11.60
N VAL A 467 10.41 -4.95 12.50
CA VAL A 467 9.70 -5.48 13.66
C VAL A 467 9.36 -4.39 14.70
N THR A 468 10.16 -3.32 14.83
CA THR A 468 9.87 -2.25 15.79
C THR A 468 8.60 -1.48 15.43
N TYR A 469 8.25 -1.39 14.16
CA TYR A 469 6.95 -0.87 13.70
C TYR A 469 5.77 -1.66 14.30
N PHE A 470 5.82 -2.99 14.25
CA PHE A 470 4.79 -3.83 14.85
C PHE A 470 4.78 -3.74 16.38
N LEU A 471 5.96 -3.72 17.02
CA LEU A 471 6.07 -3.60 18.46
C LEU A 471 5.55 -2.24 18.98
N ASN A 472 5.74 -1.17 18.21
CA ASN A 472 5.15 0.14 18.49
C ASN A 472 3.61 0.10 18.39
N LEU A 473 3.04 -0.61 17.40
CA LEU A 473 1.61 -0.81 17.28
C LEU A 473 1.02 -1.57 18.48
N VAL A 474 1.72 -2.61 18.95
CA VAL A 474 1.34 -3.36 20.16
C VAL A 474 1.35 -2.46 21.39
N LEU A 475 2.41 -1.64 21.53
CA LEU A 475 2.53 -0.69 22.61
C LEU A 475 1.40 0.34 22.59
N TRP A 476 1.09 0.88 21.42
CA TRP A 476 0.00 1.83 21.25
C TRP A 476 -1.37 1.24 21.63
N ASP A 477 -1.69 0.00 21.18
CA ASP A 477 -2.92 -0.70 21.57
C ASP A 477 -2.99 -0.93 23.09
N SER A 478 -1.86 -1.27 23.73
CA SER A 478 -1.76 -1.45 25.17
C SER A 478 -2.01 -0.13 25.93
N LEU A 479 -1.44 0.98 25.48
CA LEU A 479 -1.59 2.29 26.11
C LEU A 479 -3.00 2.86 25.97
N THR A 480 -3.69 2.53 24.87
CA THR A 480 -5.06 2.99 24.61
C THR A 480 -6.15 2.07 25.18
N GLY A 481 -5.77 1.05 25.95
CA GLY A 481 -6.72 0.05 26.45
C GLY A 481 -7.42 -0.73 25.34
N GLY A 482 -6.69 -1.01 24.24
CA GLY A 482 -7.23 -1.63 23.02
C GLY A 482 -7.66 -3.09 23.25
N TYR A 483 -8.64 -3.54 22.45
CA TYR A 483 -9.18 -4.90 22.52
C TYR A 483 -8.34 -5.94 21.77
N LEU A 484 -7.31 -5.51 21.02
CA LEU A 484 -6.50 -6.40 20.18
C LEU A 484 -5.23 -6.90 20.87
N HIS A 485 -4.99 -6.49 22.11
CA HIS A 485 -3.79 -6.86 22.87
C HIS A 485 -3.52 -8.38 22.88
N GLY A 486 -4.54 -9.19 23.16
CA GLY A 486 -4.42 -10.66 23.15
C GLY A 486 -4.07 -11.21 21.75
N LEU A 487 -4.68 -10.66 20.69
CA LEU A 487 -4.38 -11.03 19.32
C LEU A 487 -2.95 -10.66 18.94
N PHE A 488 -2.50 -9.44 19.26
CA PHE A 488 -1.15 -9.00 18.95
C PHE A 488 -0.09 -9.80 19.72
N HIS A 489 -0.34 -10.13 20.98
CA HIS A 489 0.52 -11.03 21.76
C HIS A 489 0.61 -12.45 21.16
N TYR A 490 -0.51 -12.99 20.69
CA TYR A 490 -0.51 -14.25 19.97
C TYR A 490 0.29 -14.14 18.67
N LEU A 491 0.06 -13.11 17.85
CA LEU A 491 0.75 -12.89 16.57
C LEU A 491 2.25 -12.66 16.75
N LYS A 492 2.67 -11.91 17.77
CA LYS A 492 4.09 -11.71 18.11
C LYS A 492 4.83 -13.03 18.30
N ASN A 493 4.19 -14.01 18.94
CA ASN A 493 4.77 -15.31 19.25
C ASN A 493 4.44 -16.36 18.17
N ALA A 494 3.59 -16.02 17.20
CA ALA A 494 3.19 -16.92 16.13
C ALA A 494 4.34 -17.13 15.13
N GLY A 495 4.72 -18.38 14.93
CA GLY A 495 5.62 -18.73 13.83
C GLY A 495 4.89 -18.71 12.48
N ILE A 496 5.64 -18.76 11.39
CA ILE A 496 5.09 -18.84 10.02
C ILE A 496 4.13 -20.05 9.86
N GLN A 497 4.35 -21.09 10.64
CA GLN A 497 3.52 -22.30 10.69
C GLN A 497 2.05 -22.00 11.04
N SER A 498 1.80 -20.98 11.87
CA SER A 498 0.46 -20.54 12.25
C SER A 498 -0.38 -20.04 11.06
N PHE A 499 0.26 -19.71 9.95
CA PHE A 499 -0.38 -19.32 8.70
C PHE A 499 -0.40 -20.45 7.67
N PHE A 500 0.65 -21.26 7.58
CA PHE A 500 0.68 -22.40 6.66
C PHE A 500 -0.30 -23.50 7.05
N ILE A 501 -0.41 -23.84 8.34
CA ILE A 501 -1.29 -24.90 8.80
C ILE A 501 -2.76 -24.63 8.44
N PRO A 502 -3.35 -23.45 8.70
CA PRO A 502 -4.71 -23.13 8.27
C PRO A 502 -4.90 -23.21 6.75
N ILE A 503 -3.96 -22.69 5.94
CA ILE A 503 -4.02 -22.77 4.48
C ILE A 503 -4.10 -24.24 4.04
N LEU A 504 -3.22 -25.08 4.56
CA LEU A 504 -3.16 -26.51 4.23
C LEU A 504 -4.41 -27.26 4.72
N LEU A 505 -4.93 -26.94 5.92
CA LEU A 505 -6.16 -27.53 6.45
C LEU A 505 -7.39 -27.15 5.62
N ILE A 506 -7.50 -25.90 5.20
CA ILE A 506 -8.58 -25.43 4.32
C ILE A 506 -8.49 -26.13 2.97
N LEU A 507 -7.28 -26.23 2.39
CA LEU A 507 -7.04 -26.95 1.14
C LEU A 507 -7.41 -28.43 1.27
N ALA A 508 -6.93 -29.14 2.30
CA ALA A 508 -7.22 -30.54 2.54
C ALA A 508 -8.71 -30.78 2.76
N GLY A 509 -9.36 -29.96 3.60
CA GLY A 509 -10.80 -30.02 3.82
C GLY A 509 -11.61 -29.79 2.55
N ARG A 510 -11.19 -28.85 1.72
CA ARG A 510 -11.83 -28.58 0.42
C ARG A 510 -11.65 -29.74 -0.56
N ILE A 511 -10.47 -30.31 -0.66
CA ILE A 511 -10.19 -31.50 -1.49
C ILE A 511 -11.00 -32.70 -0.98
N MET A 512 -11.01 -32.95 0.31
CA MET A 512 -11.79 -34.03 0.91
C MET A 512 -13.29 -33.87 0.64
N TYR A 513 -13.83 -32.66 0.74
CA TYR A 513 -15.20 -32.34 0.39
C TYR A 513 -15.49 -32.61 -1.09
N LEU A 514 -14.57 -32.26 -2.00
CA LEU A 514 -14.69 -32.56 -3.43
C LEU A 514 -14.68 -34.08 -3.69
N ILE A 515 -13.79 -34.85 -3.05
CA ILE A 515 -13.73 -36.32 -3.15
C ILE A 515 -15.05 -36.94 -2.70
N PHE A 516 -15.54 -36.56 -1.50
CA PHE A 516 -16.79 -37.09 -0.93
C PHE A 516 -18.00 -36.84 -1.85
N ARG A 517 -18.04 -35.65 -2.47
CA ARG A 517 -19.15 -35.27 -3.35
C ARG A 517 -19.06 -35.90 -4.76
N THR A 518 -17.85 -36.10 -5.30
CA THR A 518 -17.68 -36.81 -6.57
C THR A 518 -18.10 -38.28 -6.46
N TRP A 519 -18.00 -38.87 -5.28
CA TRP A 519 -18.47 -40.21 -5.01
C TRP A 519 -20.00 -40.33 -5.14
N LYS A 520 -20.76 -39.28 -4.89
CA LYS A 520 -22.24 -39.21 -5.01
C LYS A 520 -22.79 -38.88 -6.40
N GLY A 521 -21.98 -38.72 -7.43
CA GLY A 521 -22.35 -38.84 -8.84
C GLY A 521 -23.27 -37.78 -9.47
N ASN A 522 -23.17 -36.47 -9.13
CA ASN A 522 -23.99 -35.41 -9.73
C ASN A 522 -23.19 -34.41 -10.58
N TYR A 523 -23.35 -34.45 -11.93
CA TYR A 523 -22.62 -33.58 -12.86
C TYR A 523 -22.92 -32.08 -12.70
N SER A 524 -24.17 -31.70 -12.44
CA SER A 524 -24.54 -30.29 -12.19
C SER A 524 -23.84 -29.71 -10.96
N TYR A 525 -23.64 -30.53 -9.96
CA TYR A 525 -22.91 -30.16 -8.73
C TYR A 525 -21.43 -29.88 -9.04
N TYR A 526 -20.84 -30.64 -9.94
CA TYR A 526 -19.43 -30.52 -10.33
C TYR A 526 -19.10 -29.16 -10.94
N THR A 527 -19.93 -28.71 -11.89
CA THR A 527 -19.80 -27.39 -12.54
C THR A 527 -19.87 -26.23 -11.51
N LYS A 528 -20.77 -26.38 -10.51
CA LYS A 528 -20.89 -25.39 -9.42
C LYS A 528 -19.62 -25.31 -8.57
N GLN A 529 -18.97 -26.46 -8.30
CA GLN A 529 -17.74 -26.49 -7.49
C GLN A 529 -16.53 -25.92 -8.24
N LEU A 530 -16.41 -26.18 -9.54
CA LEU A 530 -15.37 -25.58 -10.38
C LEU A 530 -15.46 -24.04 -10.34
N LYS A 531 -16.68 -23.48 -10.46
CA LYS A 531 -16.91 -22.04 -10.35
C LYS A 531 -16.43 -21.46 -9.02
N THR A 532 -16.79 -22.12 -7.92
CA THR A 532 -16.36 -21.72 -6.59
C THR A 532 -14.83 -21.74 -6.46
N ASN A 533 -14.18 -22.77 -7.03
CA ASN A 533 -12.71 -22.87 -6.98
C ASN A 533 -12.03 -21.81 -7.86
N CYS A 534 -12.62 -21.44 -9.01
CA CYS A 534 -12.13 -20.30 -9.81
C CYS A 534 -12.29 -18.96 -9.07
N LEU A 535 -13.38 -18.75 -8.31
CA LEU A 535 -13.54 -17.56 -7.48
C LEU A 535 -12.55 -17.51 -6.30
N ILE A 536 -12.25 -18.68 -5.69
CA ILE A 536 -11.20 -18.79 -4.68
C ILE A 536 -9.84 -18.44 -5.30
N ALA A 537 -9.55 -18.96 -6.50
CA ALA A 537 -8.32 -18.63 -7.21
C ALA A 537 -8.20 -17.12 -7.46
N LEU A 538 -9.26 -16.48 -7.93
CA LEU A 538 -9.25 -15.03 -8.15
C LEU A 538 -9.05 -14.25 -6.85
N ALA A 539 -9.65 -14.69 -5.75
CA ALA A 539 -9.42 -14.08 -4.44
C ALA A 539 -7.97 -14.26 -3.97
N THR A 540 -7.34 -15.42 -4.21
CA THR A 540 -5.92 -15.63 -3.89
C THR A 540 -5.00 -14.79 -4.78
N THR A 541 -5.35 -14.60 -6.05
CA THR A 541 -4.62 -13.72 -6.97
C THR A 541 -4.76 -12.25 -6.60
N GLY A 542 -5.97 -11.77 -6.29
CA GLY A 542 -6.18 -10.42 -5.78
C GLY A 542 -5.41 -10.16 -4.48
N PHE A 543 -5.40 -11.15 -3.57
CA PHE A 543 -4.56 -11.11 -2.36
C PHE A 543 -3.07 -10.99 -2.71
N ALA A 544 -2.56 -11.87 -3.57
CA ALA A 544 -1.16 -11.91 -3.95
C ALA A 544 -0.73 -10.65 -4.71
N GLY A 545 -1.58 -10.12 -5.60
CA GLY A 545 -1.28 -8.92 -6.38
C GLY A 545 -1.02 -7.70 -5.51
N ILE A 546 -1.95 -7.37 -4.61
CA ILE A 546 -1.78 -6.26 -3.66
C ILE A 546 -0.65 -6.54 -2.67
N ALA A 547 -0.52 -7.78 -2.19
CA ALA A 547 0.56 -8.14 -1.27
C ALA A 547 1.95 -7.97 -1.90
N LEU A 548 2.12 -8.34 -3.17
CA LEU A 548 3.35 -8.13 -3.94
C LEU A 548 3.61 -6.65 -4.19
N GLU A 549 2.56 -5.87 -4.49
CA GLU A 549 2.66 -4.41 -4.62
C GLU A 549 3.14 -3.79 -3.29
N MET A 550 2.58 -4.18 -2.15
CA MET A 550 3.00 -3.72 -0.83
C MET A 550 4.45 -4.09 -0.50
N VAL A 551 4.88 -5.32 -0.82
CA VAL A 551 6.28 -5.76 -0.66
C VAL A 551 7.23 -4.90 -1.49
N LEU A 552 6.89 -4.65 -2.76
CA LEU A 552 7.70 -3.84 -3.67
C LEU A 552 7.72 -2.37 -3.27
N LEU A 553 6.57 -1.83 -2.83
CA LEU A 553 6.46 -0.48 -2.30
C LEU A 553 7.36 -0.32 -1.06
N TYR A 554 7.30 -1.27 -0.13
CA TYR A 554 8.12 -1.26 1.06
C TYR A 554 9.62 -1.36 0.74
N ALA A 555 10.01 -2.25 -0.18
CA ALA A 555 11.38 -2.35 -0.66
C ALA A 555 11.87 -1.05 -1.33
N PHE A 556 11.00 -0.42 -2.14
CA PHE A 556 11.29 0.87 -2.75
C PHE A 556 11.52 1.95 -1.69
N GLN A 557 10.69 1.97 -0.63
CA GLN A 557 10.84 2.90 0.49
C GLN A 557 12.21 2.80 1.17
N ASN A 558 12.67 1.61 1.44
CA ASN A 558 13.92 1.37 2.14
C ASN A 558 15.15 1.72 1.29
N ILE A 559 15.09 1.48 -0.01
CA ILE A 559 16.22 1.71 -0.92
C ILE A 559 16.34 3.19 -1.29
N TYR A 560 15.22 3.86 -1.56
CA TYR A 560 15.18 5.23 -2.10
C TYR A 560 14.87 6.31 -1.10
N GLY A 561 14.16 5.98 -0.03
CA GLY A 561 13.80 6.94 1.00
C GLY A 561 12.63 7.87 0.65
N TYR A 562 12.59 8.40 -0.51
CA TYR A 562 11.66 9.46 -0.93
C TYR A 562 10.47 8.91 -1.71
N ILE A 563 9.25 8.95 -1.11
CA ILE A 563 8.15 8.19 -1.66
C ILE A 563 6.96 9.02 -2.11
N TYR A 564 6.68 10.12 -1.45
CA TYR A 564 5.38 10.77 -1.59
C TYR A 564 5.03 11.12 -3.03
N GLU A 565 5.95 11.72 -3.79
CA GLU A 565 5.73 12.03 -5.22
C GLU A 565 5.73 10.76 -6.10
N ARG A 566 6.38 9.68 -5.66
CA ARG A 566 6.53 8.45 -6.45
C ARG A 566 5.51 7.37 -6.12
N MET A 567 4.79 7.47 -4.99
CA MET A 567 3.71 6.52 -4.66
C MET A 567 2.67 6.47 -5.77
N GLY A 568 2.24 7.62 -6.26
CA GLY A 568 1.30 7.70 -7.37
C GLY A 568 1.82 7.05 -8.66
N VAL A 569 3.13 7.18 -8.94
CA VAL A 569 3.77 6.52 -10.08
C VAL A 569 3.82 5.00 -9.90
N ILE A 570 4.16 4.54 -8.71
CA ILE A 570 4.24 3.10 -8.38
C ILE A 570 2.87 2.44 -8.57
N VAL A 571 1.82 3.01 -7.96
CA VAL A 571 0.44 2.53 -8.12
C VAL A 571 0.01 2.62 -9.60
N ALA A 572 0.35 3.72 -10.29
CA ALA A 572 0.05 3.88 -11.71
C ALA A 572 0.72 2.81 -12.59
N VAL A 573 1.97 2.45 -12.31
CA VAL A 573 2.68 1.37 -13.03
C VAL A 573 2.03 0.01 -12.77
N PHE A 574 1.60 -0.26 -11.53
CA PHE A 574 0.85 -1.48 -11.21
C PHE A 574 -0.49 -1.53 -11.98
N MET A 575 -1.26 -0.43 -11.97
CA MET A 575 -2.53 -0.34 -12.71
C MET A 575 -2.34 -0.44 -14.22
N MET A 576 -1.25 0.12 -14.76
CA MET A 576 -0.85 -0.07 -16.15
C MET A 576 -0.56 -1.55 -16.43
N GLY A 577 0.12 -2.23 -15.53
CA GLY A 577 0.36 -3.68 -15.58
C GLY A 577 -0.95 -4.45 -15.65
N LEU A 578 -1.93 -4.16 -14.78
CA LEU A 578 -3.25 -4.77 -14.78
C LEU A 578 -3.95 -4.60 -16.13
N ALA A 579 -3.93 -3.38 -16.70
CA ALA A 579 -4.53 -3.08 -17.99
C ALA A 579 -3.88 -3.89 -19.14
N PHE A 580 -2.53 -3.94 -19.17
CA PHE A 580 -1.81 -4.74 -20.17
C PHE A 580 -2.06 -6.25 -19.99
N GLY A 581 -2.07 -6.75 -18.74
CA GLY A 581 -2.40 -8.14 -18.43
C GLY A 581 -3.78 -8.51 -18.95
N GLY A 582 -4.79 -7.69 -18.64
CA GLY A 582 -6.17 -7.84 -19.13
C GLY A 582 -6.25 -7.82 -20.66
N TYR A 583 -5.53 -6.89 -21.31
CA TYR A 583 -5.47 -6.81 -22.77
C TYR A 583 -4.85 -8.08 -23.40
N PHE A 584 -3.73 -8.56 -22.87
CA PHE A 584 -3.10 -9.79 -23.37
C PHE A 584 -3.99 -11.00 -23.18
N ALA A 585 -4.66 -11.13 -22.02
CA ALA A 585 -5.60 -12.22 -21.76
C ALA A 585 -6.77 -12.18 -22.75
N ASN A 586 -7.40 -11.02 -22.98
CA ASN A 586 -8.46 -10.85 -23.96
C ASN A 586 -7.99 -11.20 -25.38
N ARG A 587 -6.77 -10.82 -25.77
CA ARG A 587 -6.19 -11.16 -27.07
C ARG A 587 -5.95 -12.67 -27.22
N ILE A 588 -5.50 -13.34 -26.15
CA ILE A 588 -5.33 -14.80 -26.12
C ILE A 588 -6.70 -15.47 -26.28
N ILE A 589 -7.72 -15.03 -25.50
CA ILE A 589 -9.08 -15.55 -25.57
C ILE A 589 -9.63 -15.42 -27.02
N ASN A 590 -9.49 -14.25 -27.63
CA ASN A 590 -9.90 -14.01 -29.01
C ASN A 590 -9.19 -14.92 -30.02
N LYS A 591 -7.86 -15.01 -29.91
CA LYS A 591 -7.05 -15.82 -30.84
C LYS A 591 -7.34 -17.30 -30.72
N MET A 592 -7.51 -17.82 -29.53
CA MET A 592 -7.79 -19.24 -29.28
C MET A 592 -9.23 -19.59 -29.65
N SER A 593 -10.20 -18.72 -29.38
CA SER A 593 -11.59 -18.95 -29.76
C SER A 593 -11.84 -18.78 -31.27
N GLY A 594 -11.02 -18.02 -32.01
CA GLY A 594 -11.17 -17.74 -33.44
C GLY A 594 -10.40 -18.68 -34.39
N ARG A 595 -9.53 -19.54 -33.91
CA ARG A 595 -8.68 -20.40 -34.76
C ARG A 595 -9.01 -21.88 -34.61
N ARG A 596 -9.81 -22.42 -35.48
CA ARG A 596 -9.60 -23.71 -36.18
C ARG A 596 -10.36 -23.71 -37.51
N ARG A 597 -9.82 -23.00 -38.50
CA ARG A 597 -9.99 -23.46 -39.89
C ARG A 597 -8.99 -24.61 -40.05
N LEU A 598 -9.46 -25.84 -40.15
CA LEU A 598 -8.61 -26.96 -40.55
C LEU A 598 -8.08 -26.65 -41.96
N PRO A 599 -6.76 -26.79 -42.21
CA PRO A 599 -6.26 -26.82 -43.59
C PRO A 599 -6.87 -28.05 -44.26
N THR A 600 -7.66 -27.85 -45.29
CA THR A 600 -8.02 -28.93 -46.20
C THR A 600 -6.73 -29.37 -46.91
N ALA A 601 -6.52 -30.67 -47.00
CA ALA A 601 -5.32 -31.30 -47.58
C ALA A 601 -4.99 -30.90 -49.02
N ASN A 602 -5.80 -30.10 -49.67
CA ASN A 602 -5.65 -29.72 -51.09
C ASN A 602 -5.93 -28.23 -51.33
N GLY A 603 -5.41 -27.30 -50.56
CA GLY A 603 -5.24 -25.90 -50.97
C GLY A 603 -6.46 -25.11 -51.53
N ASN A 604 -7.64 -25.68 -51.62
CA ASN A 604 -8.85 -25.02 -52.17
C ASN A 604 -9.74 -24.51 -51.04
N ILE A 605 -10.08 -23.23 -51.10
CA ILE A 605 -11.08 -22.58 -50.25
C ILE A 605 -12.45 -23.15 -50.68
N PHE A 606 -13.07 -23.98 -49.81
CA PHE A 606 -14.43 -24.46 -50.05
C PHE A 606 -15.43 -23.33 -49.82
N THR A 607 -16.12 -22.95 -50.91
CA THR A 607 -17.37 -22.19 -50.84
C THR A 607 -18.54 -23.17 -50.66
N PRO A 608 -19.65 -22.78 -49.98
CA PRO A 608 -20.76 -23.70 -49.67
C PRO A 608 -21.56 -24.25 -50.85
N GLU A 609 -21.24 -23.85 -52.06
CA GLU A 609 -22.06 -24.15 -53.24
C GLU A 609 -21.82 -25.54 -53.91
N ASN A 610 -20.82 -26.30 -53.47
CA ASN A 610 -20.43 -27.55 -54.13
C ASN A 610 -20.59 -28.82 -53.28
N PHE A 611 -21.56 -28.91 -52.37
CA PHE A 611 -21.78 -30.12 -51.59
C PHE A 611 -23.10 -30.80 -51.94
N ASN A 612 -23.03 -31.85 -52.79
CA ASN A 612 -24.10 -32.77 -52.98
C ASN A 612 -24.24 -33.72 -51.79
N ALA A 613 -25.41 -33.74 -51.18
CA ALA A 613 -25.77 -34.45 -49.99
C ALA A 613 -25.77 -35.97 -50.17
N LYS A 614 -24.65 -36.65 -49.84
CA LYS A 614 -24.70 -38.04 -49.36
C LYS A 614 -23.47 -38.31 -48.50
N GLY A 615 -23.71 -38.38 -47.20
CA GLY A 615 -22.87 -39.10 -46.21
C GLY A 615 -21.68 -38.39 -45.60
N TRP A 616 -21.91 -37.40 -44.71
CA TRP A 616 -21.03 -37.20 -43.58
C TRP A 616 -21.81 -36.58 -42.42
N HIS A 617 -21.92 -37.33 -41.32
CA HIS A 617 -22.47 -36.83 -40.07
C HIS A 617 -21.54 -35.81 -39.43
N GLY A 618 -22.06 -34.64 -39.16
CA GLY A 618 -21.75 -33.77 -38.06
C GLY A 618 -20.25 -33.41 -37.79
N GLN A 619 -19.68 -32.48 -38.58
CA GLN A 619 -18.53 -31.72 -38.07
C GLN A 619 -19.03 -30.55 -37.23
N THR A 620 -19.19 -30.80 -35.94
CA THR A 620 -19.30 -29.77 -34.94
C THR A 620 -18.03 -28.92 -34.96
N ARG A 621 -18.14 -27.59 -35.10
CA ARG A 621 -17.04 -26.66 -34.74
C ARG A 621 -16.56 -27.05 -33.32
N LEU A 622 -15.34 -27.56 -33.23
CA LEU A 622 -14.72 -27.88 -31.93
C LEU A 622 -14.52 -26.56 -31.16
N SER A 623 -15.43 -26.28 -30.23
CA SER A 623 -15.18 -25.29 -29.18
C SER A 623 -13.88 -25.69 -28.48
N VAL A 624 -13.04 -24.68 -28.13
CA VAL A 624 -11.82 -24.93 -27.32
C VAL A 624 -12.28 -25.63 -26.04
N PRO A 625 -11.76 -26.83 -25.70
CA PRO A 625 -12.24 -27.54 -24.51
C PRO A 625 -12.02 -26.67 -23.26
N ASP A 626 -13.01 -26.60 -22.38
CA ASP A 626 -12.88 -25.88 -21.08
C ASP A 626 -11.61 -26.27 -20.33
N SER A 627 -11.12 -27.50 -20.52
CA SER A 627 -9.85 -27.96 -19.96
C SER A 627 -8.64 -27.10 -20.37
N CYS A 628 -8.69 -26.47 -21.53
CA CYS A 628 -7.60 -25.60 -22.00
C CYS A 628 -7.57 -24.27 -21.24
N TRP A 629 -8.72 -23.66 -20.96
CA TRP A 629 -8.81 -22.43 -20.17
C TRP A 629 -8.39 -22.66 -18.72
N ILE A 630 -8.82 -23.78 -18.15
CA ILE A 630 -8.43 -24.18 -16.79
C ILE A 630 -6.92 -24.45 -16.72
N THR A 631 -6.33 -25.10 -17.74
CA THR A 631 -4.87 -25.33 -17.77
C THR A 631 -4.12 -24.00 -17.89
N LEU A 632 -4.61 -23.05 -18.65
CA LEU A 632 -4.02 -21.72 -18.77
C LEU A 632 -4.07 -20.97 -17.42
N LEU A 633 -5.20 -21.05 -16.71
CA LEU A 633 -5.35 -20.49 -15.37
C LEU A 633 -4.32 -21.12 -14.39
N MET A 634 -4.15 -22.44 -14.43
CA MET A 634 -3.14 -23.13 -13.61
C MET A 634 -1.71 -22.65 -13.93
N ILE A 635 -1.39 -22.37 -15.18
CA ILE A 635 -0.09 -21.84 -15.57
C ILE A 635 0.12 -20.46 -14.95
N PHE A 636 -0.86 -19.57 -14.99
CA PHE A 636 -0.72 -18.23 -14.42
C PHE A 636 -0.58 -18.27 -12.90
N GLU A 637 -1.38 -19.05 -12.19
CA GLU A 637 -1.23 -19.26 -10.75
C GLU A 637 0.18 -19.78 -10.38
N GLY A 638 0.69 -20.73 -11.18
CA GLY A 638 2.07 -21.23 -11.01
C GLY A 638 3.13 -20.15 -11.26
N VAL A 639 2.95 -19.32 -12.28
CA VAL A 639 3.87 -18.23 -12.61
C VAL A 639 3.85 -17.16 -11.51
N ILE A 640 2.69 -16.78 -10.96
CA ILE A 640 2.58 -15.85 -9.83
C ILE A 640 3.28 -16.42 -8.59
N GLY A 641 3.07 -17.72 -8.29
CA GLY A 641 3.77 -18.40 -7.20
C GLY A 641 5.30 -18.40 -7.38
N CYS A 642 5.80 -18.71 -8.58
CA CYS A 642 7.23 -18.65 -8.90
C CYS A 642 7.77 -17.21 -8.81
N TYR A 643 7.03 -16.23 -9.31
CA TYR A 643 7.39 -14.82 -9.21
C TYR A 643 7.55 -14.39 -7.75
N ALA A 644 6.59 -14.76 -6.88
CA ALA A 644 6.67 -14.47 -5.46
C ALA A 644 7.93 -15.09 -4.80
N LEU A 645 8.31 -16.32 -5.16
CA LEU A 645 9.51 -16.99 -4.62
C LEU A 645 10.82 -16.32 -5.06
N VAL A 646 10.87 -15.81 -6.27
CA VAL A 646 12.10 -15.27 -6.86
C VAL A 646 12.28 -13.79 -6.52
N LEU A 647 11.22 -13.06 -6.29
CA LEU A 647 11.21 -11.61 -6.04
C LEU A 647 12.17 -11.17 -4.90
N PRO A 648 12.23 -11.81 -3.72
CA PRO A 648 13.12 -11.38 -2.63
C PRO A 648 14.61 -11.41 -3.01
N PHE A 649 15.03 -12.34 -3.85
CA PHE A 649 16.41 -12.42 -4.33
C PHE A 649 16.77 -11.24 -5.23
N PHE A 650 15.84 -10.83 -6.10
CA PHE A 650 16.03 -9.65 -6.93
C PHE A 650 16.01 -8.35 -6.11
N ILE A 651 15.13 -8.22 -5.12
CA ILE A 651 15.14 -7.08 -4.20
C ILE A 651 16.50 -6.96 -3.51
N HIS A 652 17.04 -8.07 -3.01
CA HIS A 652 18.36 -8.09 -2.37
C HIS A 652 19.48 -7.72 -3.33
N LEU A 653 19.47 -8.24 -4.56
CA LEU A 653 20.46 -7.92 -5.59
C LEU A 653 20.42 -6.43 -5.96
N LEU A 654 19.23 -5.86 -6.11
CA LEU A 654 19.05 -4.46 -6.48
C LEU A 654 19.40 -3.49 -5.35
N SER A 655 19.36 -3.90 -4.08
CA SER A 655 19.68 -3.03 -2.93
C SER A 655 21.11 -2.45 -2.99
N SER A 656 22.02 -3.11 -3.73
CA SER A 656 23.43 -2.73 -3.86
C SER A 656 23.69 -1.61 -4.89
N CYS A 657 22.73 -1.30 -5.80
CA CYS A 657 22.94 -0.34 -6.89
C CYS A 657 21.72 0.60 -7.05
N SER A 658 21.88 1.87 -6.64
CA SER A 658 20.72 2.77 -6.48
C SER A 658 19.95 3.05 -7.81
N ILE A 659 20.60 3.34 -8.93
CA ILE A 659 19.92 3.65 -10.20
C ILE A 659 19.26 2.39 -10.79
N ALA A 660 19.96 1.24 -10.77
CA ALA A 660 19.41 -0.02 -11.25
C ALA A 660 18.21 -0.49 -10.40
N ALA A 661 18.20 -0.18 -9.10
CA ALA A 661 17.11 -0.51 -8.22
C ALA A 661 15.81 0.24 -8.56
N GLU A 662 15.86 1.53 -8.89
CA GLU A 662 14.67 2.31 -9.25
C GLU A 662 13.94 1.73 -10.46
N VAL A 663 14.70 1.54 -11.54
CA VAL A 663 14.15 0.98 -12.78
C VAL A 663 13.73 -0.47 -12.56
N GLY A 664 14.56 -1.25 -11.87
CA GLY A 664 14.28 -2.67 -11.62
C GLY A 664 13.02 -2.88 -10.79
N LEU A 665 12.88 -2.19 -9.65
CA LEU A 665 11.67 -2.31 -8.80
C LEU A 665 10.43 -1.83 -9.54
N THR A 666 10.51 -0.74 -10.30
CA THR A 666 9.39 -0.26 -11.13
C THR A 666 8.98 -1.29 -12.18
N CYS A 667 9.95 -1.94 -12.84
CA CYS A 667 9.67 -3.04 -13.77
C CYS A 667 8.99 -4.24 -13.07
N PHE A 668 9.47 -4.62 -11.88
CA PHE A 668 8.84 -5.71 -11.11
C PHE A 668 7.41 -5.38 -10.72
N ILE A 669 7.11 -4.14 -10.34
CA ILE A 669 5.73 -3.71 -10.05
C ILE A 669 4.84 -3.87 -11.29
N GLY A 670 5.32 -3.44 -12.47
CA GLY A 670 4.60 -3.61 -13.73
C GLY A 670 4.37 -5.09 -14.07
N VAL A 671 5.37 -5.96 -13.85
CA VAL A 671 5.25 -7.41 -14.06
C VAL A 671 4.23 -8.02 -13.09
N ALA A 672 4.25 -7.66 -11.81
CA ALA A 672 3.24 -8.12 -10.84
C ALA A 672 1.83 -7.74 -11.30
N GLY A 673 1.62 -6.50 -11.74
CA GLY A 673 0.35 -6.04 -12.31
C GLY A 673 -0.06 -6.84 -13.56
N ILE A 674 0.85 -7.09 -14.50
CA ILE A 674 0.56 -7.89 -15.70
C ILE A 674 0.08 -9.29 -15.33
N LEU A 675 0.80 -9.98 -14.46
CA LEU A 675 0.48 -11.34 -14.04
C LEU A 675 -0.91 -11.40 -13.37
N THR A 676 -1.17 -10.51 -12.44
CA THR A 676 -2.46 -10.41 -11.74
C THR A 676 -3.60 -10.07 -12.73
N GLY A 677 -3.38 -9.10 -13.62
CA GLY A 677 -4.39 -8.64 -14.58
C GLY A 677 -4.79 -9.69 -15.63
N MET A 678 -3.95 -10.69 -15.90
CA MET A 678 -4.26 -11.75 -16.89
C MET A 678 -5.34 -12.71 -16.41
N GLU A 679 -5.51 -12.93 -15.12
CA GLU A 679 -6.43 -13.94 -14.59
C GLU A 679 -7.90 -13.50 -14.63
N PHE A 680 -8.18 -12.23 -14.43
CA PHE A 680 -9.54 -11.71 -14.34
C PHE A 680 -10.38 -12.01 -15.62
N PRO A 681 -9.94 -11.66 -16.85
CA PRO A 681 -10.68 -12.01 -18.07
C PRO A 681 -10.80 -13.51 -18.29
N LEU A 682 -9.76 -14.29 -17.94
CA LEU A 682 -9.73 -15.73 -18.12
C LEU A 682 -10.76 -16.43 -17.24
N ILE A 683 -10.86 -16.05 -15.97
CA ILE A 683 -11.85 -16.60 -15.03
C ILE A 683 -13.27 -16.22 -15.47
N ASN A 684 -13.49 -14.99 -15.93
CA ASN A 684 -14.78 -14.58 -16.48
C ASN A 684 -15.15 -15.45 -17.68
N LYS A 685 -14.20 -15.80 -18.57
CA LYS A 685 -14.44 -16.72 -19.70
C LYS A 685 -14.90 -18.11 -19.22
N ILE A 686 -14.27 -18.65 -18.19
CA ILE A 686 -14.65 -19.96 -17.62
C ILE A 686 -16.04 -19.89 -16.94
N LEU A 687 -16.36 -18.80 -16.27
CA LEU A 687 -17.63 -18.65 -15.55
C LEU A 687 -18.83 -18.44 -16.47
N ILE A 688 -18.67 -17.67 -17.55
CA ILE A 688 -19.76 -17.31 -18.47
C ILE A 688 -20.16 -18.50 -19.34
N GLU A 689 -19.24 -19.33 -19.78
CA GLU A 689 -19.57 -20.56 -20.54
C GLU A 689 -20.60 -21.47 -19.84
N HIS A 690 -20.79 -21.26 -18.53
CA HIS A 690 -21.68 -22.06 -17.70
C HIS A 690 -22.88 -21.28 -17.12
N ARG A 691 -23.02 -19.97 -17.34
CA ARG A 691 -24.12 -19.13 -16.82
C ARG A 691 -24.63 -18.15 -17.89
N GLN A 692 -25.93 -17.90 -17.86
CA GLN A 692 -26.59 -16.92 -18.75
C GLN A 692 -26.60 -15.50 -18.16
N ASP A 693 -26.24 -15.31 -16.86
CA ASP A 693 -26.28 -13.99 -16.20
C ASP A 693 -24.88 -13.38 -16.06
N ILE A 694 -24.59 -12.45 -16.97
CA ILE A 694 -23.31 -11.74 -17.08
C ILE A 694 -23.05 -10.83 -15.88
N ALA A 695 -24.08 -10.08 -15.45
CA ALA A 695 -23.93 -9.15 -14.33
C ALA A 695 -23.59 -9.89 -13.02
N MET A 696 -24.21 -11.07 -12.80
CA MET A 696 -23.90 -11.90 -11.63
C MET A 696 -22.51 -12.49 -11.71
N SER A 697 -22.03 -12.88 -12.88
CA SER A 697 -20.67 -13.41 -13.07
C SER A 697 -19.63 -12.31 -12.87
N ALA A 698 -19.81 -11.15 -13.49
CA ALA A 698 -18.94 -9.98 -13.31
C ALA A 698 -18.92 -9.47 -11.87
N GLY A 699 -20.09 -9.43 -11.22
CA GLY A 699 -20.17 -9.06 -9.80
C GLY A 699 -19.46 -10.04 -8.87
N ALA A 700 -19.60 -11.34 -9.10
CA ALA A 700 -18.96 -12.36 -8.29
C ALA A 700 -17.43 -12.35 -8.43
N THR A 701 -16.91 -12.18 -9.67
CA THR A 701 -15.47 -12.08 -9.92
C THR A 701 -14.89 -10.79 -9.32
N ASN A 702 -15.52 -9.65 -9.53
CA ASN A 702 -15.08 -8.39 -8.96
C ASN A 702 -15.06 -8.42 -7.42
N SER A 703 -16.11 -8.99 -6.81
CA SER A 703 -16.15 -9.15 -5.34
C SER A 703 -15.07 -10.08 -4.81
N ALA A 704 -14.79 -11.20 -5.49
CA ALA A 704 -13.75 -12.14 -5.08
C ALA A 704 -12.36 -11.49 -5.13
N ASP A 705 -12.05 -10.77 -6.20
CA ASP A 705 -10.80 -10.04 -6.39
C ASP A 705 -10.60 -8.99 -5.29
N HIS A 706 -11.60 -8.13 -5.07
CA HIS A 706 -11.53 -7.07 -4.07
C HIS A 706 -11.45 -7.57 -2.63
N VAL A 707 -12.14 -8.67 -2.28
CA VAL A 707 -12.02 -9.29 -0.95
C VAL A 707 -10.60 -9.84 -0.77
N GLY A 708 -10.05 -10.48 -1.80
CA GLY A 708 -8.65 -10.93 -1.79
C GLY A 708 -7.69 -9.75 -1.58
N ALA A 709 -7.81 -8.71 -2.40
CA ALA A 709 -6.99 -7.51 -2.35
C ALA A 709 -7.06 -6.81 -0.97
N PHE A 710 -8.24 -6.66 -0.40
CA PHE A 710 -8.44 -6.10 0.93
C PHE A 710 -7.70 -6.88 2.03
N LEU A 711 -7.87 -8.21 2.06
CA LEU A 711 -7.17 -9.06 3.02
C LEU A 711 -5.66 -9.05 2.78
N GLY A 712 -5.23 -9.03 1.51
CA GLY A 712 -3.83 -8.92 1.12
C GLY A 712 -3.18 -7.63 1.64
N ALA A 713 -3.84 -6.49 1.48
CA ALA A 713 -3.33 -5.21 1.96
C ALA A 713 -3.15 -5.17 3.48
N ILE A 714 -4.20 -5.54 4.23
CA ILE A 714 -4.16 -5.49 5.71
C ILE A 714 -3.15 -6.49 6.27
N LEU A 715 -3.25 -7.76 5.87
CA LEU A 715 -2.39 -8.79 6.45
C LEU A 715 -0.93 -8.58 6.08
N THR A 716 -0.63 -8.16 4.86
CA THR A 716 0.75 -7.92 4.43
C THR A 716 1.34 -6.68 5.08
N GLY A 717 0.61 -5.56 5.10
CA GLY A 717 1.11 -4.30 5.63
C GLY A 717 1.28 -4.31 7.15
N VAL A 718 0.33 -4.91 7.89
CA VAL A 718 0.31 -4.85 9.36
C VAL A 718 0.97 -6.05 10.02
N ILE A 719 0.91 -7.24 9.39
CA ILE A 719 1.31 -8.49 10.05
C ILE A 719 2.49 -9.15 9.33
N PHE A 720 2.38 -9.44 8.03
CA PHE A 720 3.35 -10.31 7.37
C PHE A 720 4.73 -9.66 7.21
N ILE A 721 4.80 -8.46 6.66
CA ILE A 721 6.07 -7.76 6.49
C ILE A 721 6.72 -7.48 7.86
N PRO A 722 6.05 -6.88 8.86
CA PRO A 722 6.70 -6.58 10.13
C PRO A 722 7.14 -7.82 10.93
N LEU A 723 6.31 -8.86 10.99
CA LEU A 723 6.62 -10.04 11.81
C LEU A 723 7.52 -11.05 11.11
N PHE A 724 7.28 -11.30 9.82
CA PHE A 724 7.98 -12.37 9.10
C PHE A 724 9.03 -11.86 8.11
N GLY A 725 8.96 -10.59 7.74
CA GLY A 725 9.83 -9.98 6.74
C GLY A 725 9.44 -10.31 5.30
N ILE A 726 10.11 -9.67 4.36
CA ILE A 726 9.83 -9.76 2.92
C ILE A 726 9.92 -11.21 2.42
N PHE A 727 10.99 -11.93 2.76
CA PHE A 727 11.22 -13.29 2.26
C PHE A 727 10.10 -14.26 2.65
N ARG A 728 9.77 -14.31 3.95
CA ARG A 728 8.73 -15.21 4.47
C ARG A 728 7.33 -14.79 4.00
N THR A 729 7.08 -13.50 3.82
CA THR A 729 5.85 -12.98 3.23
C THR A 729 5.69 -13.51 1.80
N CYS A 730 6.69 -13.38 0.97
CA CYS A 730 6.68 -13.91 -0.40
C CYS A 730 6.51 -15.45 -0.43
N LEU A 731 7.07 -16.16 0.55
CA LEU A 731 6.85 -17.60 0.69
C LEU A 731 5.38 -17.94 1.03
N ILE A 732 4.73 -17.17 1.91
CA ILE A 732 3.29 -17.32 2.20
C ILE A 732 2.47 -17.11 0.92
N LEU A 733 2.78 -16.08 0.14
CA LEU A 733 2.10 -15.80 -1.12
C LEU A 733 2.26 -16.94 -2.13
N ALA A 734 3.48 -17.46 -2.25
CA ALA A 734 3.75 -18.61 -3.13
C ALA A 734 2.96 -19.85 -2.72
N VAL A 735 2.93 -20.18 -1.43
CA VAL A 735 2.15 -21.31 -0.89
C VAL A 735 0.66 -21.13 -1.14
N LEU A 736 0.14 -19.90 -0.99
CA LEU A 736 -1.27 -19.59 -1.24
C LEU A 736 -1.66 -19.84 -2.72
N ASN A 737 -0.84 -19.34 -3.67
CA ASN A 737 -1.07 -19.54 -5.11
C ASN A 737 -0.87 -21.00 -5.52
N ILE A 738 0.12 -21.72 -4.96
CA ILE A 738 0.30 -23.16 -5.20
C ILE A 738 -0.91 -23.95 -4.66
N ALA A 739 -1.47 -23.59 -3.50
CA ALA A 739 -2.66 -24.21 -2.97
C ALA A 739 -3.88 -24.02 -3.88
N SER A 740 -4.04 -22.81 -4.45
CA SER A 740 -5.04 -22.49 -5.45
C SER A 740 -4.86 -23.32 -6.74
N LEU A 741 -3.63 -23.39 -7.25
CA LEU A 741 -3.27 -24.22 -8.40
C LEU A 741 -3.64 -25.70 -8.17
N ILE A 742 -3.30 -26.27 -7.01
CA ILE A 742 -3.64 -27.66 -6.64
C ILE A 742 -5.16 -27.84 -6.63
N LEU A 743 -5.91 -26.90 -6.06
CA LEU A 743 -7.37 -26.96 -5.98
C LEU A 743 -8.03 -26.96 -7.37
N ILE A 744 -7.54 -26.10 -8.28
CA ILE A 744 -8.01 -26.03 -9.67
C ILE A 744 -7.66 -27.32 -10.41
N GLY A 745 -6.41 -27.79 -10.29
CA GLY A 745 -5.93 -29.03 -10.93
C GLY A 745 -6.71 -30.26 -10.46
N PHE A 746 -6.98 -30.37 -9.17
CA PHE A 746 -7.81 -31.45 -8.62
C PHE A 746 -9.24 -31.42 -9.19
N SER A 747 -9.81 -30.22 -9.36
CA SER A 747 -11.11 -30.06 -10.01
C SER A 747 -11.11 -30.59 -11.46
N LEU A 748 -10.02 -30.39 -12.18
CA LEU A 748 -9.88 -30.88 -13.56
C LEU A 748 -9.78 -32.41 -13.65
N VAL A 749 -9.06 -33.05 -12.72
CA VAL A 749 -8.94 -34.52 -12.65
C VAL A 749 -10.29 -35.16 -12.33
N CYS A 750 -11.02 -34.62 -11.37
CA CYS A 750 -12.35 -35.10 -11.02
C CYS A 750 -13.32 -35.01 -12.21
N ARG A 751 -13.28 -33.96 -13.02
CA ARG A 751 -14.09 -33.80 -14.24
C ARG A 751 -13.83 -34.93 -15.27
N LYS A 752 -12.57 -35.25 -15.54
CA LYS A 752 -12.22 -36.35 -16.48
C LYS A 752 -12.78 -37.68 -16.03
N ARG A 753 -12.76 -38.02 -14.74
CA ARG A 753 -13.31 -39.26 -14.19
C ARG A 753 -14.83 -39.36 -14.28
N SER A 754 -15.55 -38.24 -14.16
CA SER A 754 -17.00 -38.20 -14.29
C SER A 754 -17.43 -38.47 -15.75
N ASN A 755 -16.72 -37.90 -16.72
CA ASN A 755 -17.05 -38.12 -18.16
C ASN A 755 -16.78 -39.55 -18.62
N VAL A 756 -15.80 -40.27 -18.03
CA VAL A 756 -15.49 -41.69 -18.36
C VAL A 756 -16.52 -42.65 -17.76
N ARG A 757 -17.28 -42.27 -16.72
CA ARG A 757 -18.31 -43.13 -16.10
C ARG A 757 -19.70 -42.98 -16.75
N HIS A 758 -19.93 -41.98 -17.55
CA HIS A 758 -21.21 -41.70 -18.21
C HIS A 758 -21.15 -41.78 -19.74
N GLY A 759 -19.96 -42.02 -20.34
CA GLY A 759 -19.77 -42.45 -21.73
C GLY A 759 -19.51 -43.95 -21.80
#